data_ab4431f3a14e26ea749c69d62039c9ff
#
_entry.id   ab4431f3a14e26ea749c69d62039c9ff
#
_cell.length_a   1.000
_cell.length_b   1.000
_cell.length_c   1.000
_cell.angle_alpha   90.00
_cell.angle_beta   90.00
_cell.angle_gamma   90.00
#
_symmetry.space_group_name_H-M   'P 1'
#
loop_
_entity.id
_entity.type
_entity.pdbx_description
1 polymer ?
#
loop_
_entity_poly.entity_id
_entity_poly.type
_entity_poly.pdbx_seq_one_letter_code
_entity_poly.pdbx_strand_id
1 'polypeptide(L)'
;MSNRLLFAFLLLSPFPVAADSSYSHHIFFDNSQTPDRYYFSKGEAFAPSKLTLDRGKVPVDREIFFTPPNALRLQWTSSPDGNWNAEIRLDRWRPQEIDFEGDHLILLCYSPTVLRGTQLPRVQLSDPAGSFTNLVSLGDFTPSVIPAKRWIQIAIPLRAFLSRSSLPFNPWKLQTIAFLQGPSDGIEHTLLLDEIRVDRVRPLALTSTLNAPKGLRATGYERHIDLSWDPDPSPDLKRWIVSRSSDGVNFKPIGIEEPRFHRYEDFVGETHQKFTYKIAASNSSYGLSRFSEPVSAATRTMSDDDLLSMVQEANFRYYWEGAHPIAGMALENIPGDENMVATGASGFGIMAILAGVERGFITRRQAVDRIIQITRFLKKAERFHGAWPHFLDGRTGKLIPLFGKYDDGGDLVETAFLVEGLLAARGYFNGADLLETRLRAELTRLWETVEWDWYRPQVDPGFLYWHWAPDYAWHIGHRLIGFNETMIVYLLAIASPTHAVPASLYYSGFAGDSPEALEYRRIWGGSDVGSPYASGKLFYGIKLNVGVNAGGPLYFTHYSFLGFDPRDFRDRFTNYFENNRNIALINRAYCTANPNHFAGYGEQAWGITSSDDPFGYSAHEPISTRDNGTITPSGALASFPYTPKESMEALRYFYRNMGPELWGVYGFRDAYNLKQGWVARLFMALDQAPITVMIENYRSGAIWKAFMSNPEIRPALESIGREKDVR
;
A
#
# COMPACT_ATOMS: atom_id res chain seq x y z
N MET A 1 -64.59 26.21 3.26
CA MET A 1 -63.76 26.90 4.22
C MET A 1 -62.38 26.27 4.12
N SER A 2 -61.46 27.07 3.60
CA SER A 2 -60.16 26.69 3.11
C SER A 2 -59.12 26.79 4.23
N ASN A 3 -58.41 25.71 4.56
CA ASN A 3 -57.19 25.74 5.37
C ASN A 3 -55.97 25.55 4.46
N ARG A 4 -55.26 26.66 4.24
CA ARG A 4 -53.97 26.66 3.57
C ARG A 4 -52.92 26.28 4.65
N LEU A 5 -52.26 25.12 4.49
CA LEU A 5 -51.03 24.78 5.14
C LEU A 5 -49.85 25.41 4.36
N LEU A 6 -49.16 26.33 5.00
CA LEU A 6 -47.87 26.88 4.55
C LEU A 6 -46.78 25.83 4.72
N PHE A 7 -46.27 25.29 3.64
CA PHE A 7 -44.99 24.56 3.64
C PHE A 7 -43.84 25.59 3.56
N ALA A 8 -43.14 25.74 4.66
CA ALA A 8 -41.85 26.44 4.68
C ALA A 8 -40.78 25.55 4.00
N PHE A 9 -40.40 25.88 2.78
CA PHE A 9 -39.20 25.34 2.15
C PHE A 9 -37.98 25.92 2.89
N LEU A 10 -37.36 25.14 3.77
CA LEU A 10 -35.99 25.35 4.19
C LEU A 10 -35.10 25.02 2.98
N LEU A 11 -34.63 26.04 2.31
CA LEU A 11 -33.51 25.97 1.40
C LEU A 11 -32.27 25.55 2.21
N LEU A 12 -32.03 24.24 2.30
CA LEU A 12 -30.73 23.68 2.59
C LEU A 12 -29.85 24.06 1.39
N SER A 13 -29.08 25.13 1.52
CA SER A 13 -27.94 25.33 0.65
C SER A 13 -27.05 24.07 0.72
N PRO A 14 -26.71 23.44 -0.42
CA PRO A 14 -25.72 22.38 -0.39
C PRO A 14 -24.42 23.03 0.12
N PHE A 15 -23.96 22.63 1.28
CA PHE A 15 -22.57 22.85 1.67
C PHE A 15 -21.75 22.27 0.52
N PRO A 16 -20.79 23.02 -0.05
CA PRO A 16 -19.86 22.40 -0.97
C PRO A 16 -19.15 21.32 -0.16
N VAL A 17 -19.40 20.08 -0.50
CA VAL A 17 -18.49 18.99 -0.15
C VAL A 17 -17.18 19.44 -0.80
N ALA A 18 -16.21 19.86 0.02
CA ALA A 18 -14.87 20.06 -0.45
C ALA A 18 -14.45 18.72 -1.04
N ALA A 19 -14.38 18.65 -2.36
CA ALA A 19 -13.82 17.51 -3.02
C ALA A 19 -12.37 17.45 -2.53
N ASP A 20 -12.05 16.43 -1.74
CA ASP A 20 -10.68 16.08 -1.39
C ASP A 20 -10.00 15.58 -2.66
N SER A 21 -9.64 16.52 -3.52
CA SER A 21 -8.79 16.20 -4.66
C SER A 21 -7.38 16.02 -4.15
N SER A 22 -7.02 14.81 -3.77
CA SER A 22 -5.59 14.55 -3.58
C SER A 22 -4.87 14.85 -4.89
N TYR A 23 -3.77 15.55 -4.79
CA TYR A 23 -2.94 15.96 -5.93
C TYR A 23 -2.60 14.77 -6.85
N SER A 24 -2.40 13.58 -6.27
CA SER A 24 -2.10 12.33 -7.00
C SER A 24 -3.23 11.82 -7.90
N HIS A 25 -4.49 12.16 -7.64
CA HIS A 25 -5.63 11.65 -8.41
C HIS A 25 -5.74 12.22 -9.83
N HIS A 26 -5.10 13.35 -10.10
CA HIS A 26 -5.20 14.06 -11.37
C HIS A 26 -3.97 13.87 -12.26
N ILE A 27 -2.93 13.20 -11.78
CA ILE A 27 -1.63 13.13 -12.43
C ILE A 27 -1.43 11.79 -13.09
N PHE A 28 -1.14 11.81 -14.39
CA PHE A 28 -0.74 10.65 -15.19
C PHE A 28 0.76 10.46 -15.21
N PHE A 29 1.50 11.55 -15.10
CA PHE A 29 2.95 11.53 -14.97
C PHE A 29 3.45 12.86 -14.38
N ASP A 30 4.25 12.79 -13.35
CA ASP A 30 5.08 13.88 -12.82
C ASP A 30 6.52 13.43 -12.55
N ASN A 31 6.75 12.13 -12.41
CA ASN A 31 8.06 11.50 -12.31
C ASN A 31 7.98 9.98 -12.50
N SER A 32 9.12 9.34 -12.67
CA SER A 32 9.28 7.88 -12.62
C SER A 32 10.22 7.48 -11.48
N GLN A 33 9.87 6.44 -10.76
CA GLN A 33 10.73 5.85 -9.73
C GLN A 33 11.95 5.14 -10.33
N THR A 34 11.77 4.49 -11.49
CA THR A 34 12.89 3.86 -12.20
C THR A 34 13.66 4.90 -13.00
N PRO A 35 15.00 4.89 -12.93
CA PRO A 35 15.81 5.97 -13.48
C PRO A 35 15.92 5.98 -14.99
N ASP A 36 15.51 4.93 -15.68
CA ASP A 36 15.71 4.70 -17.11
C ASP A 36 14.42 4.80 -17.93
N ARG A 37 13.25 4.46 -17.36
CA ARG A 37 11.97 4.42 -18.07
C ARG A 37 10.76 4.60 -17.14
N TYR A 38 9.59 4.86 -17.73
CA TYR A 38 8.34 4.89 -16.99
C TYR A 38 7.60 3.55 -17.09
N TYR A 39 7.44 2.86 -15.97
CA TYR A 39 6.83 1.53 -15.93
C TYR A 39 5.38 1.52 -16.47
N PHE A 40 4.57 2.52 -16.09
CA PHE A 40 3.17 2.63 -16.50
C PHE A 40 3.01 3.21 -17.91
N SER A 41 3.92 2.88 -18.80
CA SER A 41 3.86 3.19 -20.21
C SER A 41 4.03 1.92 -21.05
N LYS A 42 3.62 1.99 -22.29
CA LYS A 42 4.00 1.04 -23.34
C LYS A 42 4.11 1.77 -24.67
N GLY A 43 4.84 1.19 -25.60
CA GLY A 43 4.92 1.74 -26.94
C GLY A 43 5.25 0.67 -27.96
N GLU A 44 4.97 0.99 -29.20
CA GLU A 44 5.30 0.16 -30.37
C GLU A 44 5.53 1.04 -31.59
N ALA A 45 6.28 0.53 -32.55
CA ALA A 45 6.50 1.19 -33.82
C ALA A 45 6.51 0.17 -34.95
N PHE A 46 5.96 0.56 -36.09
CA PHE A 46 5.91 -0.20 -37.34
C PHE A 46 6.71 0.54 -38.39
N ALA A 47 7.68 -0.19 -38.98
CA ALA A 47 8.57 0.37 -39.97
C ALA A 47 7.79 0.93 -41.19
N PRO A 48 8.29 2.01 -41.81
CA PRO A 48 9.57 2.67 -41.60
C PRO A 48 9.61 3.69 -40.47
N SER A 49 8.49 3.94 -39.75
CA SER A 49 8.46 4.79 -38.57
C SER A 49 9.24 4.17 -37.42
N LYS A 50 9.72 5.01 -36.51
CA LYS A 50 10.52 4.60 -35.35
C LYS A 50 10.01 5.28 -34.07
N LEU A 51 10.14 4.58 -32.94
CA LEU A 51 9.95 5.08 -31.60
C LEU A 51 11.05 4.53 -30.71
N THR A 52 11.72 5.38 -29.95
CA THR A 52 12.72 4.94 -28.98
C THR A 52 12.06 4.45 -27.73
N LEU A 53 12.32 3.19 -27.35
CA LEU A 53 11.78 2.54 -26.18
C LEU A 53 12.90 1.81 -25.40
N ASP A 54 12.75 1.73 -24.08
CA ASP A 54 13.52 0.82 -23.23
C ASP A 54 12.64 -0.31 -22.75
N ARG A 55 12.93 -1.55 -23.21
CA ARG A 55 12.14 -2.75 -22.88
C ARG A 55 10.62 -2.55 -23.08
N GLY A 56 10.25 -1.89 -24.19
CA GLY A 56 8.85 -1.61 -24.53
C GLY A 56 8.20 -0.46 -23.78
N LYS A 57 8.95 0.25 -22.94
CA LYS A 57 8.49 1.40 -22.14
C LYS A 57 9.07 2.71 -22.66
N VAL A 58 8.38 3.82 -22.37
CA VAL A 58 8.86 5.17 -22.70
C VAL A 58 10.01 5.52 -21.76
N PRO A 59 11.20 5.88 -22.30
CA PRO A 59 12.35 6.31 -21.50
C PRO A 59 12.08 7.61 -20.73
N VAL A 60 12.87 7.86 -19.69
CA VAL A 60 12.89 9.14 -18.98
C VAL A 60 14.22 9.86 -19.14
N ASP A 61 14.19 11.18 -19.01
CA ASP A 61 15.37 12.06 -19.01
C ASP A 61 15.59 12.59 -17.57
N ARG A 62 16.78 12.38 -17.03
CA ARG A 62 17.15 12.77 -15.65
C ARG A 62 17.90 14.10 -15.57
N GLU A 63 18.30 14.63 -16.70
CA GLU A 63 19.05 15.89 -16.78
C GLU A 63 18.13 17.08 -17.08
N ILE A 64 17.09 16.83 -17.88
CA ILE A 64 16.16 17.87 -18.32
C ILE A 64 14.75 17.45 -17.89
N PHE A 65 14.24 18.09 -16.85
CA PHE A 65 12.90 17.90 -16.33
C PHE A 65 12.32 19.26 -15.87
N PHE A 66 11.02 19.32 -15.75
CA PHE A 66 10.33 20.47 -15.12
C PHE A 66 10.11 20.18 -13.64
N THR A 67 9.60 19.00 -13.36
CA THR A 67 9.41 18.48 -12.01
C THR A 67 10.47 17.40 -11.74
N PRO A 68 11.27 17.51 -10.66
CA PRO A 68 12.29 16.51 -10.37
C PRO A 68 11.68 15.18 -9.95
N PRO A 69 12.35 14.03 -10.19
CA PRO A 69 13.73 13.91 -10.64
C PRO A 69 13.91 13.64 -12.14
N ASN A 70 12.84 13.51 -12.94
CA ASN A 70 12.93 13.17 -14.37
C ASN A 70 11.68 13.55 -15.14
N ALA A 71 11.78 13.61 -16.47
CA ALA A 71 10.69 13.82 -17.40
C ALA A 71 10.56 12.65 -18.40
N LEU A 72 9.38 12.40 -18.95
CA LEU A 72 9.22 11.42 -20.05
C LEU A 72 9.94 11.90 -21.29
N ARG A 73 10.62 10.97 -21.97
CA ARG A 73 11.35 11.24 -23.21
C ARG A 73 10.69 10.53 -24.39
N LEU A 74 9.87 11.25 -25.14
CA LEU A 74 9.29 10.78 -26.39
C LEU A 74 10.23 11.14 -27.56
N GLN A 75 10.80 10.13 -28.22
CA GLN A 75 11.71 10.29 -29.36
C GLN A 75 11.24 9.40 -30.50
N TRP A 76 10.92 10.01 -31.65
CA TRP A 76 10.29 9.33 -32.77
C TRP A 76 10.76 9.83 -34.14
N THR A 77 10.51 8.99 -35.16
CA THR A 77 10.52 9.36 -36.57
C THR A 77 9.20 8.95 -37.18
N SER A 78 8.44 9.89 -37.77
CA SER A 78 7.20 9.60 -38.49
C SER A 78 7.48 9.52 -39.97
N SER A 79 7.20 8.38 -40.58
CA SER A 79 7.42 8.11 -42.02
C SER A 79 6.08 7.70 -42.64
N PRO A 80 5.88 8.00 -43.98
CA PRO A 80 4.78 7.43 -44.76
C PRO A 80 4.81 5.89 -44.66
N ASP A 81 3.64 5.26 -44.69
CA ASP A 81 3.45 3.80 -44.60
C ASP A 81 3.93 3.14 -43.32
N GLY A 82 4.44 3.91 -42.34
CA GLY A 82 4.77 3.46 -40.99
C GLY A 82 3.81 4.01 -39.97
N ASN A 83 3.92 3.52 -38.72
CA ASN A 83 3.16 4.02 -37.59
C ASN A 83 3.93 3.85 -36.29
N TRP A 84 3.56 4.62 -35.26
CA TRP A 84 4.01 4.42 -33.90
C TRP A 84 2.95 4.92 -32.89
N ASN A 85 2.96 4.32 -31.72
CA ASN A 85 2.20 4.81 -30.58
C ASN A 85 3.00 4.67 -29.28
N ALA A 86 2.68 5.54 -28.33
CA ALA A 86 3.16 5.48 -26.94
C ALA A 86 2.00 5.77 -26.01
N GLU A 87 1.76 4.91 -25.06
CA GLU A 87 0.67 5.05 -24.09
C GLU A 87 1.24 5.27 -22.69
N ILE A 88 0.58 6.12 -21.94
CA ILE A 88 0.81 6.40 -20.53
C ILE A 88 -0.50 6.15 -19.80
N ARG A 89 -0.44 5.36 -18.73
CA ARG A 89 -1.63 5.06 -17.92
C ARG A 89 -1.45 5.52 -16.48
N LEU A 90 -2.57 5.73 -15.80
CA LEU A 90 -2.56 5.93 -14.36
C LEU A 90 -1.98 4.71 -13.65
N ASP A 91 -1.16 4.99 -12.65
CA ASP A 91 -0.69 4.03 -11.69
C ASP A 91 -1.80 3.72 -10.67
N ARG A 92 -2.72 2.82 -11.06
CA ARG A 92 -3.76 2.31 -10.17
C ARG A 92 -4.02 0.84 -10.46
N TRP A 93 -3.93 0.03 -9.44
CA TRP A 93 -4.29 -1.37 -9.54
C TRP A 93 -5.78 -1.62 -9.26
N ARG A 94 -6.48 -0.73 -8.55
CA ARG A 94 -7.93 -0.82 -8.29
C ARG A 94 -8.70 0.12 -9.20
N PRO A 95 -9.69 -0.38 -9.97
CA PRO A 95 -10.49 0.43 -10.86
C PRO A 95 -11.51 1.26 -10.05
N GLN A 96 -11.13 2.43 -9.59
CA GLN A 96 -12.04 3.42 -9.01
C GLN A 96 -12.38 4.49 -10.02
N GLU A 97 -13.56 5.07 -9.92
CA GLU A 97 -13.89 6.29 -10.65
C GLU A 97 -13.02 7.42 -10.12
N ILE A 98 -12.43 8.18 -11.04
CA ILE A 98 -11.58 9.31 -10.71
C ILE A 98 -12.40 10.57 -10.89
N ASP A 99 -12.62 11.30 -9.82
CA ASP A 99 -13.24 12.62 -9.89
C ASP A 99 -12.16 13.64 -10.27
N PHE A 100 -12.21 14.11 -11.52
CA PHE A 100 -11.32 15.15 -12.03
C PHE A 100 -11.95 16.52 -11.82
N GLU A 101 -11.34 17.40 -11.06
CA GLU A 101 -11.78 18.78 -10.92
C GLU A 101 -11.49 19.66 -12.14
N GLY A 102 -10.65 19.21 -13.06
CA GLY A 102 -10.21 19.97 -14.23
C GLY A 102 -11.04 19.68 -15.48
N ASP A 103 -10.94 20.57 -16.45
CA ASP A 103 -11.58 20.49 -17.75
C ASP A 103 -10.59 20.46 -18.93
N HIS A 104 -9.30 20.39 -18.64
CA HIS A 104 -8.22 20.32 -19.62
C HIS A 104 -7.23 19.20 -19.33
N LEU A 105 -6.77 18.51 -20.36
CA LEU A 105 -5.54 17.77 -20.32
C LEU A 105 -4.38 18.76 -20.45
N ILE A 106 -3.52 18.81 -19.45
CA ILE A 106 -2.37 19.72 -19.37
C ILE A 106 -1.10 18.89 -19.51
N LEU A 107 -0.16 19.38 -20.31
CA LEU A 107 1.16 18.81 -20.51
C LEU A 107 2.20 19.94 -20.45
N LEU A 108 3.29 19.74 -19.73
CA LEU A 108 4.48 20.56 -19.88
C LEU A 108 5.40 19.90 -20.90
N CYS A 109 5.80 20.67 -21.89
CA CYS A 109 6.56 20.20 -23.05
C CYS A 109 7.86 20.98 -23.20
N TYR A 110 8.95 20.23 -23.48
CA TYR A 110 10.26 20.80 -23.80
C TYR A 110 10.83 20.08 -25.01
N SER A 111 11.42 20.85 -25.94
CA SER A 111 12.16 20.24 -27.04
C SER A 111 13.60 20.80 -27.08
N PRO A 112 14.61 19.95 -27.36
CA PRO A 112 15.98 20.43 -27.54
C PRO A 112 16.16 21.28 -28.83
N THR A 113 15.25 21.14 -29.80
CA THR A 113 15.21 21.88 -31.08
C THR A 113 13.87 22.57 -31.24
N VAL A 114 13.76 23.50 -32.20
CA VAL A 114 12.48 24.10 -32.55
C VAL A 114 11.59 23.04 -33.22
N LEU A 115 10.38 22.81 -32.69
CA LEU A 115 9.36 21.95 -33.29
C LEU A 115 8.15 22.78 -33.77
N ARG A 116 7.73 22.54 -35.02
CA ARG A 116 6.48 23.13 -35.55
C ARG A 116 5.27 22.30 -35.09
N GLY A 117 4.11 22.92 -34.97
CA GLY A 117 2.87 22.22 -34.60
C GLY A 117 2.56 21.03 -35.54
N THR A 118 2.90 21.13 -36.82
CA THR A 118 2.72 20.07 -37.83
C THR A 118 3.67 18.87 -37.65
N GLN A 119 4.64 18.92 -36.74
CA GLN A 119 5.59 17.84 -36.44
C GLN A 119 5.21 17.07 -35.18
N LEU A 120 4.20 17.55 -34.46
CA LEU A 120 3.80 16.99 -33.19
C LEU A 120 2.87 15.78 -33.31
N PRO A 121 2.87 14.89 -32.33
CA PRO A 121 1.96 13.72 -32.29
C PRO A 121 0.49 14.13 -32.15
N ARG A 122 -0.38 13.17 -32.40
CA ARG A 122 -1.79 13.21 -32.02
C ARG A 122 -1.97 12.56 -30.65
N VAL A 123 -3.01 12.95 -29.94
CA VAL A 123 -3.35 12.46 -28.62
C VAL A 123 -4.74 11.83 -28.63
N GLN A 124 -4.89 10.72 -27.93
CA GLN A 124 -6.17 10.02 -27.74
C GLN A 124 -6.29 9.60 -26.27
N LEU A 125 -7.51 9.59 -25.75
CA LEU A 125 -7.81 9.16 -24.39
C LEU A 125 -8.60 7.86 -24.44
N SER A 126 -8.38 6.98 -23.45
CA SER A 126 -9.19 5.76 -23.31
C SER A 126 -9.52 5.44 -21.86
N ASP A 127 -10.61 4.67 -21.69
CA ASP A 127 -11.08 4.14 -20.41
C ASP A 127 -10.72 2.64 -20.26
N PRO A 128 -10.92 2.03 -19.08
CA PRO A 128 -10.63 0.61 -18.85
C PRO A 128 -11.48 -0.36 -19.66
N ALA A 129 -12.65 0.08 -20.15
CA ALA A 129 -13.50 -0.74 -21.00
C ALA A 129 -13.02 -0.81 -22.46
N GLY A 130 -11.93 -0.07 -22.78
CA GLY A 130 -11.38 0.03 -24.13
C GLY A 130 -12.10 1.03 -25.01
N SER A 131 -13.02 1.85 -24.47
CA SER A 131 -13.60 2.97 -25.18
C SER A 131 -12.57 4.08 -25.33
N PHE A 132 -12.54 4.71 -26.49
CA PHE A 132 -11.55 5.76 -26.80
C PHE A 132 -12.21 6.99 -27.44
N THR A 133 -11.53 8.11 -27.30
CA THR A 133 -11.96 9.40 -27.85
C THR A 133 -11.53 9.57 -29.29
N ASN A 134 -11.93 10.71 -29.89
CA ASN A 134 -11.32 11.15 -31.14
C ASN A 134 -9.84 11.45 -30.95
N LEU A 135 -9.13 11.38 -32.07
CA LEU A 135 -7.75 11.86 -32.20
C LEU A 135 -7.70 13.37 -32.24
N VAL A 136 -6.88 13.94 -31.38
CA VAL A 136 -6.65 15.40 -31.31
C VAL A 136 -5.20 15.68 -31.66
N SER A 137 -4.94 16.59 -32.60
CA SER A 137 -3.57 17.01 -32.92
C SER A 137 -3.04 17.88 -31.79
N LEU A 138 -1.90 17.52 -31.22
CA LEU A 138 -1.22 18.34 -30.20
C LEU A 138 -0.84 19.70 -30.74
N GLY A 139 -0.54 19.78 -32.05
CA GLY A 139 -0.19 21.00 -32.76
C GLY A 139 -1.31 22.05 -32.81
N ASP A 140 -2.59 21.63 -32.73
CA ASP A 140 -3.74 22.55 -32.77
C ASP A 140 -3.87 23.39 -31.48
N PHE A 141 -3.22 22.93 -30.40
CA PHE A 141 -3.26 23.54 -29.06
C PHE A 141 -1.90 24.12 -28.63
N THR A 142 -0.94 24.15 -29.54
CA THR A 142 0.38 24.74 -29.30
C THR A 142 0.52 26.10 -29.98
N PRO A 143 1.46 26.95 -29.55
CA PRO A 143 1.97 28.02 -30.39
C PRO A 143 2.43 27.48 -31.75
N SER A 144 2.53 28.28 -32.77
CA SER A 144 2.96 27.87 -34.12
C SER A 144 4.28 27.05 -34.11
N VAL A 145 5.11 27.26 -33.09
CA VAL A 145 6.32 26.49 -32.80
C VAL A 145 6.47 26.27 -31.30
N ILE A 146 7.00 25.09 -30.89
CA ILE A 146 7.61 24.89 -29.58
C ILE A 146 9.04 25.43 -29.66
N PRO A 147 9.39 26.45 -28.87
CA PRO A 147 10.74 26.99 -28.88
C PRO A 147 11.75 26.01 -28.35
N ALA A 148 12.96 26.02 -28.91
CA ALA A 148 14.03 25.16 -28.42
C ALA A 148 14.44 25.50 -26.98
N LYS A 149 14.73 24.49 -26.19
CA LYS A 149 15.32 24.58 -24.84
C LYS A 149 14.48 25.41 -23.83
N ARG A 150 13.18 25.36 -24.00
CA ARG A 150 12.24 26.05 -23.11
C ARG A 150 11.01 25.20 -22.83
N TRP A 151 10.62 25.10 -21.57
CA TRP A 151 9.36 24.48 -21.17
C TRP A 151 8.18 25.39 -21.53
N ILE A 152 7.15 24.80 -22.12
CA ILE A 152 5.86 25.46 -22.40
C ILE A 152 4.73 24.59 -21.86
N GLN A 153 3.62 25.21 -21.49
CA GLN A 153 2.39 24.51 -21.14
C GLN A 153 1.50 24.39 -22.37
N ILE A 154 1.03 23.17 -22.63
CA ILE A 154 -0.02 22.89 -23.60
C ILE A 154 -1.26 22.47 -22.81
N ALA A 155 -2.42 23.05 -23.13
CA ALA A 155 -3.68 22.74 -22.47
C ALA A 155 -4.72 22.38 -23.53
N ILE A 156 -5.25 21.16 -23.49
CA ILE A 156 -6.24 20.66 -24.43
C ILE A 156 -7.56 20.51 -23.68
N PRO A 157 -8.63 21.27 -24.03
CA PRO A 157 -9.92 21.10 -23.40
C PRO A 157 -10.44 19.67 -23.60
N LEU A 158 -10.90 19.01 -22.54
CA LEU A 158 -11.45 17.64 -22.63
C LEU A 158 -12.56 17.53 -23.67
N ARG A 159 -13.35 18.58 -23.85
CA ARG A 159 -14.39 18.64 -24.91
C ARG A 159 -13.84 18.50 -26.34
N ALA A 160 -12.55 18.77 -26.58
CA ALA A 160 -11.94 18.59 -27.90
C ALA A 160 -11.81 17.11 -28.27
N PHE A 161 -11.72 16.26 -27.26
CA PHE A 161 -11.68 14.80 -27.43
C PHE A 161 -13.09 14.18 -27.58
N LEU A 162 -14.15 14.89 -27.17
CA LEU A 162 -15.53 14.41 -27.12
C LEU A 162 -16.28 14.96 -28.34
N SER A 163 -16.17 14.32 -29.48
CA SER A 163 -17.01 14.72 -30.61
C SER A 163 -18.37 13.99 -30.59
N ARG A 164 -19.26 14.40 -31.50
CA ARG A 164 -20.62 13.87 -31.69
C ARG A 164 -20.70 12.37 -32.09
N SER A 165 -19.62 11.63 -32.01
CA SER A 165 -19.61 10.21 -32.34
C SER A 165 -20.05 9.34 -31.16
N SER A 166 -20.75 8.31 -31.47
CA SER A 166 -21.57 7.41 -30.67
C SER A 166 -20.84 6.42 -29.76
N LEU A 167 -19.62 6.67 -29.33
CA LEU A 167 -18.91 5.77 -28.43
C LEU A 167 -19.04 6.27 -26.98
N PRO A 168 -19.43 5.39 -26.05
CA PRO A 168 -19.66 5.77 -24.64
C PRO A 168 -18.37 5.90 -23.85
N PHE A 169 -17.44 6.79 -24.26
CA PHE A 169 -16.28 7.12 -23.43
C PHE A 169 -16.75 7.89 -22.20
N ASN A 170 -16.37 7.39 -21.02
CA ASN A 170 -16.63 8.05 -19.76
C ASN A 170 -15.37 8.85 -19.32
N PRO A 171 -15.40 10.19 -19.36
CA PRO A 171 -14.26 11.00 -18.93
C PRO A 171 -13.81 10.74 -17.48
N TRP A 172 -14.77 10.40 -16.61
CA TRP A 172 -14.50 10.08 -15.19
C TRP A 172 -13.78 8.75 -14.97
N LYS A 173 -13.71 7.93 -16.03
CA LYS A 173 -12.95 6.67 -16.07
C LYS A 173 -11.70 6.76 -16.94
N LEU A 174 -11.22 7.97 -17.24
CA LEU A 174 -10.00 8.15 -18.00
C LEU A 174 -8.83 7.43 -17.35
N GLN A 175 -8.25 6.47 -18.07
CA GLN A 175 -7.15 5.64 -17.58
C GLN A 175 -5.87 5.80 -18.38
N THR A 176 -5.97 6.01 -19.71
CA THR A 176 -4.83 5.99 -20.60
C THR A 176 -4.80 7.22 -21.51
N ILE A 177 -3.63 7.78 -21.67
CA ILE A 177 -3.32 8.83 -22.63
C ILE A 177 -2.36 8.24 -23.65
N ALA A 178 -2.76 8.20 -24.92
CA ALA A 178 -1.96 7.70 -26.04
C ALA A 178 -1.43 8.85 -26.90
N PHE A 179 -0.14 8.83 -27.17
CA PHE A 179 0.52 9.65 -28.19
C PHE A 179 0.68 8.80 -29.44
N LEU A 180 0.14 9.26 -30.57
CA LEU A 180 0.12 8.54 -31.83
C LEU A 180 0.83 9.34 -32.91
N GLN A 181 1.31 8.65 -33.92
CA GLN A 181 1.96 9.26 -35.07
C GLN A 181 1.13 10.43 -35.63
N GLY A 182 1.75 11.58 -35.73
CA GLY A 182 1.25 12.78 -36.41
C GLY A 182 1.63 12.79 -37.90
N PRO A 183 1.70 13.97 -38.53
CA PRO A 183 2.19 14.10 -39.90
C PRO A 183 3.61 13.54 -40.06
N SER A 184 3.89 12.99 -41.26
CA SER A 184 5.17 12.31 -41.58
C SER A 184 6.11 13.28 -42.29
N ASP A 185 7.30 13.49 -41.74
CA ASP A 185 8.37 14.30 -42.37
C ASP A 185 9.70 13.53 -42.50
N GLY A 186 9.74 12.28 -41.97
CA GLY A 186 10.93 11.42 -42.02
C GLY A 186 12.09 11.87 -41.13
N ILE A 187 11.88 12.87 -40.27
CA ILE A 187 12.90 13.43 -39.40
C ILE A 187 12.73 12.90 -37.97
N GLU A 188 13.84 12.71 -37.28
CA GLU A 188 13.80 12.37 -35.86
C GLU A 188 13.50 13.57 -35.00
N HIS A 189 12.53 13.42 -34.11
CA HIS A 189 12.10 14.45 -33.15
C HIS A 189 12.22 13.97 -31.73
N THR A 190 12.45 14.89 -30.78
CA THR A 190 12.44 14.65 -29.34
C THR A 190 11.55 15.67 -28.65
N LEU A 191 10.64 15.15 -27.83
CA LEU A 191 9.79 15.94 -26.93
C LEU A 191 9.89 15.36 -25.52
N LEU A 192 10.31 16.17 -24.56
CA LEU A 192 10.20 15.83 -23.17
C LEU A 192 8.83 16.27 -22.67
N LEU A 193 8.17 15.38 -21.93
CA LEU A 193 6.84 15.59 -21.38
C LEU A 193 6.91 15.47 -19.87
N ASP A 194 6.26 16.39 -19.19
CA ASP A 194 6.21 16.44 -17.73
C ASP A 194 4.84 16.94 -17.27
N GLU A 195 4.48 16.74 -16.01
CA GLU A 195 3.21 17.21 -15.45
C GLU A 195 2.00 16.89 -16.35
N ILE A 196 1.90 15.63 -16.78
CA ILE A 196 0.75 15.17 -17.57
C ILE A 196 -0.42 14.94 -16.61
N ARG A 197 -1.45 15.80 -16.70
CA ARG A 197 -2.57 15.77 -15.75
C ARG A 197 -3.85 16.35 -16.32
N VAL A 198 -4.98 16.02 -15.69
CA VAL A 198 -6.24 16.72 -15.89
C VAL A 198 -6.39 17.79 -14.80
N ASP A 199 -6.51 19.05 -15.19
CA ASP A 199 -6.62 20.18 -14.25
C ASP A 199 -7.25 21.41 -14.94
N ARG A 200 -7.46 22.48 -14.16
CA ARG A 200 -7.79 23.82 -14.68
C ARG A 200 -6.53 24.49 -15.19
N VAL A 201 -6.68 25.23 -16.29
CA VAL A 201 -5.55 25.98 -16.85
C VAL A 201 -5.15 27.10 -15.92
N ARG A 202 -3.88 27.13 -15.52
CA ARG A 202 -3.27 28.20 -14.74
C ARG A 202 -1.99 28.67 -15.43
N PRO A 203 -1.70 29.97 -15.44
CA PRO A 203 -0.43 30.46 -15.97
C PRO A 203 0.73 29.93 -15.12
N LEU A 204 1.85 29.62 -15.76
CA LEU A 204 3.08 29.27 -15.05
C LEU A 204 3.60 30.51 -14.31
N ALA A 205 3.91 30.37 -13.04
CA ALA A 205 4.48 31.41 -12.19
C ALA A 205 5.95 31.09 -11.86
N LEU A 206 6.78 32.13 -11.72
CA LEU A 206 8.18 31.94 -11.30
C LEU A 206 8.33 31.98 -9.78
N THR A 207 7.43 32.68 -9.09
CA THR A 207 7.45 32.87 -7.65
C THR A 207 6.05 32.69 -7.07
N SER A 208 5.97 32.37 -5.79
CA SER A 208 4.70 32.25 -5.05
C SER A 208 4.73 33.13 -3.78
N THR A 209 3.55 33.34 -3.20
CA THR A 209 3.36 34.00 -1.90
C THR A 209 3.49 33.05 -0.72
N LEU A 210 3.77 31.77 -0.97
CA LEU A 210 3.98 30.76 0.07
C LEU A 210 5.19 31.12 0.96
N ASN A 211 5.09 30.81 2.22
CA ASN A 211 6.20 30.98 3.15
C ASN A 211 7.34 30.02 2.84
N ALA A 212 8.56 30.39 3.23
CA ALA A 212 9.68 29.46 3.24
C ALA A 212 9.41 28.33 4.24
N PRO A 213 9.66 27.06 3.86
CA PRO A 213 9.50 25.91 4.78
C PRO A 213 10.36 26.07 6.03
N LYS A 214 9.84 25.61 7.17
CA LYS A 214 10.51 25.71 8.48
C LYS A 214 10.86 24.34 9.05
N GLY A 215 11.74 24.33 10.03
CA GLY A 215 12.05 23.14 10.82
C GLY A 215 12.69 22.02 10.01
N LEU A 216 13.37 22.32 8.89
CA LEU A 216 14.06 21.29 8.11
C LEU A 216 15.14 20.62 8.97
N ARG A 217 15.12 19.30 9.02
CA ARG A 217 16.06 18.42 9.72
C ARG A 217 16.57 17.36 8.76
N ALA A 218 17.79 16.87 8.96
CA ALA A 218 18.37 15.78 8.18
C ALA A 218 19.04 14.76 9.09
N THR A 219 18.75 13.47 8.88
CA THR A 219 19.33 12.35 9.64
C THR A 219 19.97 11.37 8.68
N GLY A 220 21.28 11.09 8.87
CA GLY A 220 21.99 10.12 8.03
C GLY A 220 21.91 8.70 8.59
N TYR A 221 21.55 7.77 7.71
CA TYR A 221 21.57 6.32 7.93
C TYR A 221 22.74 5.65 7.17
N GLU A 222 22.65 4.36 6.86
CA GLU A 222 23.77 3.68 6.19
C GLU A 222 23.90 4.12 4.72
N ARG A 223 22.80 4.18 3.98
CA ARG A 223 22.80 4.45 2.54
C ARG A 223 21.80 5.51 2.09
N HIS A 224 21.09 6.11 3.03
CA HIS A 224 20.15 7.18 2.76
C HIS A 224 20.21 8.27 3.82
N ILE A 225 19.60 9.40 3.50
CA ILE A 225 19.41 10.53 4.40
C ILE A 225 17.93 10.86 4.45
N ASP A 226 17.34 10.75 5.63
CA ASP A 226 15.98 11.19 5.90
C ASP A 226 15.95 12.69 6.13
N LEU A 227 15.03 13.36 5.45
CA LEU A 227 14.67 14.75 5.68
C LEU A 227 13.30 14.82 6.33
N SER A 228 13.11 15.76 7.25
CA SER A 228 11.79 16.08 7.79
C SER A 228 11.68 17.59 8.04
N TRP A 229 10.46 18.11 7.98
CA TRP A 229 10.17 19.54 8.16
C TRP A 229 8.82 19.75 8.82
N ASP A 230 8.54 20.98 9.21
CA ASP A 230 7.28 21.32 9.85
C ASP A 230 6.15 21.41 8.79
N PRO A 231 4.91 20.98 9.13
CA PRO A 231 3.76 21.09 8.23
C PRO A 231 3.42 22.56 7.94
N ASP A 232 2.89 22.81 6.75
CA ASP A 232 2.35 24.12 6.36
C ASP A 232 0.86 23.94 5.99
N PRO A 233 -0.07 24.61 6.70
CA PRO A 233 -1.50 24.49 6.47
C PRO A 233 -2.03 25.32 5.30
N SER A 234 -1.15 25.93 4.50
CA SER A 234 -1.55 26.78 3.39
C SER A 234 -2.34 25.99 2.34
N PRO A 235 -3.57 26.39 1.98
CA PRO A 235 -4.36 25.72 0.95
C PRO A 235 -3.76 25.88 -0.45
N ASP A 236 -2.87 26.84 -0.66
CA ASP A 236 -2.19 27.07 -1.93
C ASP A 236 -0.97 26.16 -2.12
N LEU A 237 -0.51 25.50 -1.07
CA LEU A 237 0.58 24.53 -1.14
C LEU A 237 0.12 23.33 -1.96
N LYS A 238 0.88 22.96 -2.99
CA LYS A 238 0.60 21.79 -3.84
C LYS A 238 1.69 20.76 -3.82
N ARG A 239 2.94 21.14 -3.53
CA ARG A 239 4.05 20.23 -3.34
C ARG A 239 5.23 20.86 -2.64
N TRP A 240 6.12 20.01 -2.14
CA TRP A 240 7.45 20.37 -1.69
C TRP A 240 8.46 20.03 -2.78
N ILE A 241 9.48 20.87 -2.96
CA ILE A 241 10.62 20.61 -3.85
C ILE A 241 11.85 20.45 -2.98
N VAL A 242 12.48 19.29 -3.06
CA VAL A 242 13.70 18.96 -2.31
C VAL A 242 14.90 19.20 -3.19
N SER A 243 15.92 19.89 -2.67
CA SER A 243 17.17 20.17 -3.38
C SER A 243 18.37 19.74 -2.55
N ARG A 244 19.34 19.13 -3.21
CA ARG A 244 20.58 18.60 -2.64
C ARG A 244 21.82 19.26 -3.22
N SER A 245 22.86 19.43 -2.40
CA SER A 245 24.18 19.90 -2.80
C SER A 245 25.28 19.05 -2.16
N SER A 246 26.33 18.76 -2.91
CA SER A 246 27.56 18.12 -2.39
C SER A 246 28.62 19.12 -1.92
N ASP A 247 28.54 20.38 -2.35
CA ASP A 247 29.49 21.45 -2.03
C ASP A 247 28.92 22.54 -1.10
N GLY A 248 27.62 22.45 -0.77
CA GLY A 248 26.89 23.43 0.04
C GLY A 248 26.51 24.73 -0.71
N VAL A 249 26.86 24.86 -1.97
CA VAL A 249 26.65 26.06 -2.79
C VAL A 249 25.74 25.77 -3.99
N ASN A 250 26.07 24.74 -4.75
CA ASN A 250 25.35 24.36 -5.97
C ASN A 250 24.27 23.32 -5.64
N PHE A 251 23.02 23.76 -5.59
CA PHE A 251 21.88 22.90 -5.28
C PHE A 251 21.16 22.45 -6.55
N LYS A 252 20.94 21.13 -6.64
CA LYS A 252 20.10 20.53 -7.70
C LYS A 252 18.82 20.01 -7.07
N PRO A 253 17.63 20.23 -7.69
CA PRO A 253 16.40 19.58 -7.25
C PRO A 253 16.50 18.07 -7.48
N ILE A 254 16.07 17.27 -6.50
CA ILE A 254 16.20 15.81 -6.51
C ILE A 254 14.87 15.09 -6.38
N GLY A 255 13.81 15.75 -5.92
CA GLY A 255 12.51 15.13 -5.76
C GLY A 255 11.43 16.11 -5.30
N ILE A 256 10.22 15.58 -5.27
CA ILE A 256 9.02 16.27 -4.81
C ILE A 256 8.30 15.44 -3.75
N GLU A 257 7.50 16.14 -2.93
CA GLU A 257 6.55 15.49 -2.01
C GLU A 257 5.19 16.20 -2.04
N GLU A 258 4.13 15.43 -1.80
CA GLU A 258 2.78 15.97 -1.64
C GLU A 258 2.66 16.80 -0.35
N PRO A 259 1.71 17.76 -0.27
CA PRO A 259 1.56 18.66 0.86
C PRO A 259 1.42 17.98 2.23
N ARG A 260 0.77 16.82 2.26
CA ARG A 260 0.52 16.05 3.50
C ARG A 260 1.75 15.37 4.06
N PHE A 261 2.76 15.13 3.23
CA PHE A 261 4.01 14.51 3.67
C PHE A 261 5.01 15.60 4.04
N HIS A 262 5.63 15.44 5.19
CA HIS A 262 6.66 16.36 5.69
C HIS A 262 7.99 15.64 5.87
N ARG A 263 8.22 14.66 5.00
CA ARG A 263 9.40 13.80 4.99
C ARG A 263 9.77 13.47 3.56
N TYR A 264 11.07 13.38 3.32
CA TYR A 264 11.64 12.90 2.07
C TYR A 264 12.83 12.01 2.39
N GLU A 265 13.01 10.97 1.64
CA GLU A 265 14.11 10.03 1.77
C GLU A 265 15.00 10.17 0.52
N ASP A 266 16.28 10.48 0.75
CA ASP A 266 17.31 10.55 -0.31
C ASP A 266 18.23 9.33 -0.22
N PHE A 267 17.99 8.31 -1.05
CA PHE A 267 18.81 7.12 -1.10
C PHE A 267 20.09 7.38 -1.91
N VAL A 268 21.20 7.67 -1.22
CA VAL A 268 22.49 8.03 -1.83
C VAL A 268 23.36 6.82 -2.19
N GLY A 269 23.03 5.63 -1.66
CA GLY A 269 23.61 4.34 -2.07
C GLY A 269 24.91 3.96 -1.37
N GLU A 270 25.65 4.90 -0.74
CA GLU A 270 26.96 4.66 -0.14
C GLU A 270 27.05 5.24 1.27
N THR A 271 27.97 4.68 2.07
CA THR A 271 28.32 5.19 3.41
C THR A 271 29.28 6.37 3.32
N HIS A 272 29.33 7.18 4.38
CA HIS A 272 30.25 8.31 4.54
C HIS A 272 30.13 9.41 3.46
N GLN A 273 28.92 9.55 2.87
CA GLN A 273 28.59 10.63 1.94
C GLN A 273 27.93 11.77 2.69
N LYS A 274 28.43 12.99 2.52
CA LYS A 274 27.88 14.21 3.15
C LYS A 274 27.17 15.07 2.11
N PHE A 275 25.92 15.45 2.42
CA PHE A 275 25.13 16.34 1.59
C PHE A 275 24.48 17.45 2.40
N THR A 276 24.18 18.55 1.72
CA THR A 276 23.43 19.68 2.24
C THR A 276 22.11 19.80 1.50
N TYR A 277 21.04 20.07 2.21
CA TYR A 277 19.67 20.09 1.67
C TYR A 277 18.98 21.39 1.98
N LYS A 278 18.09 21.79 1.10
CA LYS A 278 17.09 22.84 1.29
C LYS A 278 15.81 22.46 0.57
N ILE A 279 14.67 22.97 1.04
CA ILE A 279 13.38 22.69 0.46
C ILE A 279 12.65 24.00 0.13
N ALA A 280 11.75 23.97 -0.86
CA ALA A 280 10.85 25.06 -1.20
C ALA A 280 9.43 24.54 -1.31
N ALA A 281 8.44 25.37 -0.99
CA ALA A 281 7.04 25.13 -1.23
C ALA A 281 6.66 25.58 -2.65
N SER A 282 5.82 24.83 -3.34
CA SER A 282 5.30 25.16 -4.68
C SER A 282 3.78 25.21 -4.68
N ASN A 283 3.21 26.18 -5.38
CA ASN A 283 1.77 26.31 -5.57
C ASN A 283 1.28 25.66 -6.87
N SER A 284 -0.03 25.69 -7.12
CA SER A 284 -0.66 25.09 -8.32
C SER A 284 -0.27 25.75 -9.65
N SER A 285 0.39 26.90 -9.63
CA SER A 285 0.98 27.55 -10.80
C SER A 285 2.49 27.32 -10.91
N TYR A 286 3.04 26.39 -10.11
CA TYR A 286 4.47 26.08 -9.99
C TYR A 286 5.36 27.19 -9.45
N GLY A 287 4.77 28.26 -8.93
CA GLY A 287 5.54 29.32 -8.27
C GLY A 287 6.19 28.79 -6.99
N LEU A 288 7.49 29.05 -6.84
CA LEU A 288 8.26 28.62 -5.68
C LEU A 288 8.31 29.69 -4.59
N SER A 289 8.22 29.25 -3.34
CA SER A 289 8.57 30.06 -2.18
C SER A 289 10.08 30.33 -2.13
N ARG A 290 10.52 31.12 -1.15
CA ARG A 290 11.92 31.09 -0.74
C ARG A 290 12.27 29.71 -0.18
N PHE A 291 13.54 29.32 -0.32
CA PHE A 291 14.02 28.07 0.27
C PHE A 291 14.08 28.16 1.80
N SER A 292 14.00 27.00 2.46
CA SER A 292 14.34 26.83 3.87
C SER A 292 15.81 27.18 4.15
N GLU A 293 16.16 27.35 5.43
CA GLU A 293 17.55 27.29 5.85
C GLU A 293 18.15 25.93 5.50
N PRO A 294 19.41 25.88 5.04
CA PRO A 294 20.05 24.64 4.64
C PRO A 294 20.42 23.78 5.85
N VAL A 295 20.32 22.47 5.72
CA VAL A 295 20.79 21.47 6.72
C VAL A 295 21.71 20.46 6.07
N SER A 296 22.65 19.90 6.84
CA SER A 296 23.57 18.88 6.34
C SER A 296 23.49 17.60 7.17
N ALA A 297 23.63 16.46 6.50
CA ALA A 297 23.82 15.16 7.15
C ALA A 297 24.81 14.32 6.36
N ALA A 298 25.31 13.25 6.99
CA ALA A 298 26.18 12.27 6.35
C ALA A 298 25.71 10.85 6.64
N THR A 299 25.79 9.99 5.65
CA THR A 299 25.60 8.54 5.84
C THR A 299 26.74 7.95 6.67
N ARG A 300 26.48 6.84 7.37
CA ARG A 300 27.42 6.21 8.31
C ARG A 300 27.33 4.69 8.25
N THR A 301 28.34 3.99 8.67
CA THR A 301 28.24 2.54 8.90
C THR A 301 27.23 2.23 10.00
N MET A 302 26.43 1.21 9.82
CA MET A 302 25.43 0.74 10.78
C MET A 302 25.64 -0.73 11.12
N SER A 303 25.41 -1.08 12.39
CA SER A 303 25.33 -2.47 12.84
C SER A 303 24.00 -3.13 12.40
N ASP A 304 23.88 -4.44 12.54
CA ASP A 304 22.62 -5.15 12.30
C ASP A 304 21.49 -4.64 13.22
N ASP A 305 21.81 -4.34 14.47
CA ASP A 305 20.81 -3.79 15.42
C ASP A 305 20.36 -2.38 15.04
N ASP A 306 21.29 -1.54 14.55
CA ASP A 306 20.95 -0.23 13.98
C ASP A 306 20.04 -0.38 12.74
N LEU A 307 20.33 -1.36 11.84
CA LEU A 307 19.50 -1.61 10.66
C LEU A 307 18.10 -2.08 11.05
N LEU A 308 17.98 -2.99 12.04
CA LEU A 308 16.67 -3.40 12.56
C LEU A 308 15.90 -2.22 13.14
N SER A 309 16.55 -1.36 13.92
CA SER A 309 15.92 -0.19 14.53
C SER A 309 15.45 0.81 13.46
N MET A 310 16.28 1.05 12.44
CA MET A 310 15.93 1.89 11.29
C MET A 310 14.72 1.37 10.53
N VAL A 311 14.69 0.06 10.24
CA VAL A 311 13.56 -0.56 9.52
C VAL A 311 12.29 -0.50 10.37
N GLN A 312 12.37 -0.84 11.67
CA GLN A 312 11.23 -0.73 12.57
C GLN A 312 10.68 0.70 12.63
N GLU A 313 11.55 1.70 12.74
CA GLU A 313 11.14 3.10 12.80
C GLU A 313 10.46 3.55 11.50
N ALA A 314 11.03 3.20 10.35
CA ALA A 314 10.47 3.58 9.06
C ALA A 314 9.07 2.97 8.84
N ASN A 315 8.90 1.67 9.10
CA ASN A 315 7.59 1.01 8.95
C ASN A 315 6.57 1.49 10.01
N PHE A 316 7.01 1.75 11.26
CA PHE A 316 6.17 2.35 12.31
C PHE A 316 5.59 3.71 11.89
N ARG A 317 6.34 4.54 11.16
CA ARG A 317 5.88 5.86 10.67
C ARG A 317 4.62 5.76 9.82
N TYR A 318 4.39 4.66 9.12
CA TYR A 318 3.15 4.42 8.36
C TYR A 318 1.91 4.57 9.25
N TYR A 319 1.94 4.00 10.46
CA TYR A 319 0.83 4.04 11.42
C TYR A 319 0.85 5.27 12.31
N TRP A 320 1.95 5.99 12.36
CA TRP A 320 2.09 7.18 13.18
C TRP A 320 1.88 8.46 12.39
N GLU A 321 2.62 8.65 11.32
CA GLU A 321 2.59 9.84 10.46
C GLU A 321 1.57 9.68 9.33
N GLY A 322 1.45 8.48 8.73
CA GLY A 322 0.58 8.15 7.61
C GLY A 322 -0.86 7.79 7.99
N ALA A 323 -1.20 7.69 9.29
CA ALA A 323 -2.54 7.36 9.74
C ALA A 323 -3.56 8.44 9.37
N HIS A 324 -4.82 8.02 9.17
CA HIS A 324 -5.92 8.93 8.92
C HIS A 324 -6.10 9.94 10.07
N PRO A 325 -6.13 11.26 9.81
CA PRO A 325 -6.02 12.29 10.86
C PRO A 325 -7.20 12.29 11.84
N ILE A 326 -8.41 11.93 11.41
CA ILE A 326 -9.62 11.88 12.26
C ILE A 326 -9.73 10.53 12.95
N ALA A 327 -9.67 9.43 12.20
CA ALA A 327 -9.82 8.08 12.76
C ALA A 327 -8.60 7.64 13.60
N GLY A 328 -7.40 8.10 13.25
CA GLY A 328 -6.14 7.59 13.81
C GLY A 328 -5.79 6.18 13.34
N MET A 329 -6.63 5.58 12.48
CA MET A 329 -6.48 4.25 11.90
C MET A 329 -5.57 4.25 10.67
N ALA A 330 -5.08 3.09 10.30
CA ALA A 330 -4.24 2.90 9.12
C ALA A 330 -5.05 3.09 7.83
N LEU A 331 -4.51 3.84 6.89
CA LEU A 331 -4.97 3.81 5.50
C LEU A 331 -4.62 2.44 4.90
N GLU A 332 -5.38 1.98 3.91
CA GLU A 332 -5.12 0.71 3.25
C GLU A 332 -3.75 0.70 2.56
N ASN A 333 -3.47 1.74 1.80
CA ASN A 333 -2.18 1.94 1.15
C ASN A 333 -1.83 3.45 1.03
N ILE A 334 -0.54 3.74 0.88
CA ILE A 334 -0.02 5.09 0.66
C ILE A 334 1.02 5.04 -0.49
N PRO A 335 0.81 5.78 -1.61
CA PRO A 335 -0.38 6.57 -1.93
C PRO A 335 -1.63 5.69 -2.17
N GLY A 336 -2.80 6.24 -1.88
CA GLY A 336 -4.09 5.54 -2.03
C GLY A 336 -5.26 6.45 -1.73
N ASP A 337 -6.42 5.87 -1.41
CA ASP A 337 -7.59 6.63 -0.95
C ASP A 337 -7.33 7.15 0.47
N GLU A 338 -7.27 8.47 0.61
CA GLU A 338 -6.94 9.16 1.86
C GLU A 338 -8.01 9.03 2.94
N ASN A 339 -9.19 8.55 2.57
CA ASN A 339 -10.31 8.36 3.50
C ASN A 339 -10.59 6.88 3.81
N MET A 340 -10.01 5.96 3.06
CA MET A 340 -10.24 4.54 3.26
C MET A 340 -9.28 3.98 4.33
N VAL A 341 -9.82 3.64 5.50
CA VAL A 341 -9.08 2.99 6.57
C VAL A 341 -9.41 1.50 6.62
N ALA A 342 -8.37 0.68 6.80
CA ALA A 342 -8.48 -0.77 6.88
C ALA A 342 -8.60 -1.24 8.34
N THR A 343 -9.60 -2.06 8.61
CA THR A 343 -9.94 -2.50 9.97
C THR A 343 -8.85 -3.37 10.57
N GLY A 344 -8.48 -4.46 9.95
CA GLY A 344 -7.48 -5.40 10.48
C GLY A 344 -6.07 -4.82 10.47
N ALA A 345 -5.69 -4.14 9.37
CA ALA A 345 -4.40 -3.47 9.31
C ALA A 345 -4.24 -2.40 10.41
N SER A 346 -5.33 -1.77 10.86
CA SER A 346 -5.30 -0.87 12.02
C SER A 346 -5.04 -1.61 13.33
N GLY A 347 -5.52 -2.85 13.48
CA GLY A 347 -5.18 -3.72 14.61
C GLY A 347 -3.68 -4.03 14.63
N PHE A 348 -3.11 -4.38 13.49
CA PHE A 348 -1.67 -4.57 13.33
C PHE A 348 -0.90 -3.26 13.61
N GLY A 349 -1.43 -2.14 13.15
CA GLY A 349 -0.88 -0.81 13.42
C GLY A 349 -0.87 -0.44 14.92
N ILE A 350 -1.88 -0.85 15.69
CA ILE A 350 -1.87 -0.71 17.15
C ILE A 350 -0.66 -1.44 17.74
N MET A 351 -0.40 -2.69 17.31
CA MET A 351 0.77 -3.44 17.78
C MET A 351 2.09 -2.78 17.33
N ALA A 352 2.14 -2.21 16.13
CA ALA A 352 3.30 -1.43 15.69
C ALA A 352 3.51 -0.15 16.54
N ILE A 353 2.44 0.48 17.01
CA ILE A 353 2.50 1.62 17.95
C ILE A 353 3.10 1.17 19.30
N LEU A 354 2.76 -0.02 19.79
CA LEU A 354 3.38 -0.58 21.00
C LEU A 354 4.90 -0.79 20.80
N ALA A 355 5.29 -1.38 19.67
CA ALA A 355 6.71 -1.52 19.30
C ALA A 355 7.40 -0.15 19.24
N GLY A 356 6.73 0.90 18.76
CA GLY A 356 7.23 2.26 18.76
C GLY A 356 7.51 2.82 20.16
N VAL A 357 6.71 2.44 21.16
CA VAL A 357 6.99 2.77 22.57
C VAL A 357 8.20 2.01 23.11
N GLU A 358 8.29 0.69 22.84
CA GLU A 358 9.42 -0.15 23.26
C GLU A 358 10.75 0.35 22.68
N ARG A 359 10.74 0.84 21.46
CA ARG A 359 11.94 1.38 20.79
C ARG A 359 12.19 2.86 21.08
N GLY A 360 11.29 3.53 21.80
CA GLY A 360 11.45 4.95 22.15
C GLY A 360 11.21 5.91 20.98
N PHE A 361 10.56 5.46 19.89
CA PHE A 361 10.17 6.33 18.78
C PHE A 361 9.09 7.33 19.20
N ILE A 362 8.22 6.91 20.12
CA ILE A 362 7.20 7.73 20.76
C ILE A 362 7.17 7.45 22.26
N THR A 363 6.59 8.38 23.02
CA THR A 363 6.35 8.18 24.43
C THR A 363 5.11 7.31 24.68
N ARG A 364 5.08 6.60 25.82
CA ARG A 364 3.90 5.84 26.27
C ARG A 364 2.63 6.69 26.28
N ARG A 365 2.73 7.94 26.70
CA ARG A 365 1.58 8.88 26.72
C ARG A 365 1.04 9.17 25.32
N GLN A 366 1.91 9.43 24.35
CA GLN A 366 1.52 9.66 22.96
C GLN A 366 0.80 8.45 22.37
N ALA A 367 1.30 7.23 22.66
CA ALA A 367 0.64 6.00 22.23
C ALA A 367 -0.77 5.85 22.83
N VAL A 368 -0.92 6.09 24.15
CA VAL A 368 -2.24 6.07 24.81
C VAL A 368 -3.20 7.06 24.16
N ASP A 369 -2.75 8.28 23.89
CA ASP A 369 -3.59 9.32 23.27
C ASP A 369 -4.04 8.91 21.87
N ARG A 370 -3.16 8.28 21.05
CA ARG A 370 -3.49 7.74 19.72
C ARG A 370 -4.51 6.60 19.82
N ILE A 371 -4.33 5.64 20.72
CA ILE A 371 -5.26 4.52 20.87
C ILE A 371 -6.63 5.00 21.39
N ILE A 372 -6.67 6.02 22.24
CA ILE A 372 -7.94 6.68 22.62
C ILE A 372 -8.62 7.32 21.39
N GLN A 373 -7.85 7.93 20.48
CA GLN A 373 -8.42 8.46 19.23
C GLN A 373 -9.06 7.34 18.41
N ILE A 374 -8.34 6.24 18.19
CA ILE A 374 -8.84 5.06 17.45
C ILE A 374 -10.11 4.50 18.13
N THR A 375 -10.09 4.29 19.44
CA THR A 375 -11.27 3.75 20.17
C THR A 375 -12.48 4.66 20.09
N ARG A 376 -12.31 5.98 20.12
CA ARG A 376 -13.40 6.94 19.94
C ARG A 376 -14.03 6.87 18.55
N PHE A 377 -13.24 6.63 17.53
CA PHE A 377 -13.71 6.43 16.17
C PHE A 377 -14.47 5.09 16.06
N LEU A 378 -13.86 3.98 16.48
CA LEU A 378 -14.46 2.64 16.44
C LEU A 378 -15.80 2.52 17.15
N LYS A 379 -16.00 3.26 18.23
CA LYS A 379 -17.29 3.31 18.96
C LYS A 379 -18.43 3.93 18.15
N LYS A 380 -18.12 4.72 17.12
CA LYS A 380 -19.10 5.40 16.27
C LYS A 380 -19.21 4.78 14.89
N ALA A 381 -18.22 3.99 14.50
CA ALA A 381 -18.17 3.32 13.21
C ALA A 381 -19.28 2.26 13.10
N GLU A 382 -19.72 2.00 11.88
CA GLU A 382 -20.70 0.95 11.58
C GLU A 382 -20.18 -0.42 12.01
N ARG A 383 -21.10 -1.23 12.55
CA ARG A 383 -20.83 -2.59 13.01
C ARG A 383 -22.05 -3.48 12.71
N PHE A 384 -21.77 -4.74 12.40
CA PHE A 384 -22.78 -5.73 12.05
C PHE A 384 -22.60 -6.94 12.96
N HIS A 385 -23.53 -7.15 13.88
CA HIS A 385 -23.36 -8.12 14.98
C HIS A 385 -22.01 -7.98 15.68
N GLY A 386 -21.65 -6.74 15.95
CA GLY A 386 -20.40 -6.42 16.63
C GLY A 386 -19.14 -6.43 15.76
N ALA A 387 -19.13 -7.03 14.59
CA ALA A 387 -17.99 -6.98 13.67
C ALA A 387 -17.97 -5.68 12.87
N TRP A 388 -16.77 -5.14 12.64
CA TRP A 388 -16.56 -4.00 11.76
C TRP A 388 -16.43 -4.47 10.31
N PRO A 389 -16.77 -3.60 9.33
CA PRO A 389 -16.48 -3.85 7.92
C PRO A 389 -14.99 -4.00 7.64
N HIS A 390 -14.64 -4.55 6.49
CA HIS A 390 -13.27 -4.61 6.01
C HIS A 390 -12.65 -3.21 5.92
N PHE A 391 -13.35 -2.28 5.22
CA PHE A 391 -12.94 -0.90 5.09
C PHE A 391 -14.01 0.07 5.61
N LEU A 392 -13.53 1.17 6.19
CA LEU A 392 -14.35 2.26 6.70
C LEU A 392 -13.91 3.59 6.10
N ASP A 393 -14.86 4.50 5.88
CA ASP A 393 -14.53 5.91 5.63
C ASP A 393 -14.04 6.54 6.93
N GLY A 394 -12.79 6.94 6.97
CA GLY A 394 -12.11 7.45 8.16
C GLY A 394 -12.67 8.77 8.70
N ARG A 395 -13.51 9.48 7.95
CA ARG A 395 -14.21 10.70 8.38
C ARG A 395 -15.53 10.39 9.07
N THR A 396 -16.28 9.43 8.54
CA THR A 396 -17.66 9.16 8.92
C THR A 396 -17.86 7.87 9.71
N GLY A 397 -16.94 6.90 9.57
CA GLY A 397 -17.06 5.56 10.13
C GLY A 397 -18.04 4.67 9.37
N LYS A 398 -18.45 5.07 8.16
CA LYS A 398 -19.31 4.25 7.31
C LYS A 398 -18.51 3.21 6.54
N LEU A 399 -19.17 2.10 6.25
CA LEU A 399 -18.64 1.02 5.42
C LEU A 399 -18.29 1.53 4.01
N ILE A 400 -17.17 1.02 3.46
CA ILE A 400 -16.78 1.13 2.05
C ILE A 400 -16.78 -0.28 1.44
N PRO A 401 -17.74 -0.62 0.55
CA PRO A 401 -17.86 -1.96 -0.03
C PRO A 401 -16.88 -2.15 -1.21
N LEU A 402 -15.58 -2.21 -0.91
CA LEU A 402 -14.53 -2.22 -1.94
C LEU A 402 -14.58 -3.47 -2.83
N PHE A 403 -14.92 -4.63 -2.27
CA PHE A 403 -15.00 -5.90 -3.00
C PHE A 403 -16.35 -6.12 -3.69
N GLY A 404 -17.18 -5.09 -3.76
CA GLY A 404 -18.44 -5.08 -4.50
C GLY A 404 -19.67 -5.16 -3.61
N LYS A 405 -20.83 -5.27 -4.24
CA LYS A 405 -22.13 -5.12 -3.56
C LYS A 405 -22.43 -6.11 -2.43
N TYR A 406 -21.76 -7.26 -2.42
CA TYR A 406 -21.96 -8.27 -1.38
C TYR A 406 -21.07 -8.05 -0.16
N ASP A 407 -20.06 -7.17 -0.29
CA ASP A 407 -19.18 -6.71 0.77
C ASP A 407 -19.82 -5.51 1.53
N ASP A 408 -21.11 -5.67 1.88
CA ASP A 408 -21.92 -4.65 2.53
C ASP A 408 -22.29 -5.09 3.96
N GLY A 409 -21.28 -5.38 4.77
CA GLY A 409 -21.51 -5.94 6.08
C GLY A 409 -20.30 -6.03 6.98
N GLY A 410 -20.35 -6.92 7.96
CA GLY A 410 -19.29 -7.17 8.92
C GLY A 410 -18.30 -8.22 8.42
N ASP A 411 -17.03 -7.94 8.58
CA ASP A 411 -15.91 -8.83 8.32
C ASP A 411 -15.34 -9.35 9.65
N LEU A 412 -15.52 -10.64 9.91
CA LEU A 412 -15.10 -11.24 11.19
C LEU A 412 -13.58 -11.39 11.28
N VAL A 413 -12.91 -11.59 10.15
CA VAL A 413 -11.44 -11.80 10.11
C VAL A 413 -10.72 -10.48 10.36
N GLU A 414 -11.11 -9.42 9.66
CA GLU A 414 -10.58 -8.07 9.88
C GLU A 414 -10.87 -7.59 11.31
N THR A 415 -12.08 -7.90 11.81
CA THR A 415 -12.45 -7.65 13.21
C THR A 415 -11.54 -8.40 14.18
N ALA A 416 -11.19 -9.65 13.90
CA ALA A 416 -10.29 -10.42 14.75
C ALA A 416 -8.87 -9.82 14.79
N PHE A 417 -8.34 -9.40 13.66
CA PHE A 417 -7.05 -8.70 13.59
C PHE A 417 -7.08 -7.37 14.36
N LEU A 418 -8.19 -6.62 14.26
CA LEU A 418 -8.37 -5.41 15.07
C LEU A 418 -8.39 -5.73 16.56
N VAL A 419 -9.17 -6.73 16.99
CA VAL A 419 -9.30 -7.15 18.39
C VAL A 419 -7.97 -7.69 18.93
N GLU A 420 -7.19 -8.40 18.13
CA GLU A 420 -5.83 -8.83 18.50
C GLU A 420 -4.97 -7.62 18.92
N GLY A 421 -4.96 -6.56 18.11
CA GLY A 421 -4.28 -5.30 18.44
C GLY A 421 -4.85 -4.61 19.68
N LEU A 422 -6.18 -4.57 19.84
CA LEU A 422 -6.83 -3.98 21.02
C LEU A 422 -6.46 -4.74 22.30
N LEU A 423 -6.41 -6.08 22.26
CA LEU A 423 -6.01 -6.90 23.41
C LEU A 423 -4.51 -6.81 23.70
N ALA A 424 -3.65 -6.72 22.68
CA ALA A 424 -2.25 -6.42 22.89
C ALA A 424 -2.07 -5.07 23.62
N ALA A 425 -2.80 -4.03 23.19
CA ALA A 425 -2.77 -2.73 23.86
C ALA A 425 -3.34 -2.79 25.28
N ARG A 426 -4.41 -3.57 25.52
CA ARG A 426 -4.98 -3.77 26.87
C ARG A 426 -3.96 -4.38 27.84
N GLY A 427 -3.23 -5.39 27.37
CA GLY A 427 -2.19 -6.03 28.18
C GLY A 427 -0.94 -5.17 28.38
N TYR A 428 -0.59 -4.36 27.37
CA TYR A 428 0.57 -3.48 27.43
C TYR A 428 0.37 -2.28 28.34
N PHE A 429 -0.77 -1.59 28.25
CA PHE A 429 -1.09 -0.42 29.07
C PHE A 429 -1.69 -0.85 30.40
N ASN A 430 -0.87 -1.40 31.27
CA ASN A 430 -1.23 -2.01 32.55
C ASN A 430 -1.00 -1.09 33.76
N GLY A 431 -0.71 0.20 33.55
CA GLY A 431 -0.52 1.19 34.61
C GLY A 431 -1.76 1.40 35.47
N ALA A 432 -1.56 1.80 36.73
CA ALA A 432 -2.63 2.04 37.69
C ALA A 432 -3.26 3.43 37.56
N ASP A 433 -2.73 4.30 36.69
CA ASP A 433 -3.30 5.62 36.48
C ASP A 433 -4.69 5.58 35.83
N LEU A 434 -5.47 6.66 36.05
CA LEU A 434 -6.85 6.73 35.61
C LEU A 434 -7.01 6.64 34.09
N LEU A 435 -6.03 7.14 33.32
CA LEU A 435 -6.11 7.17 31.86
C LEU A 435 -5.97 5.77 31.27
N GLU A 436 -4.93 5.03 31.66
CA GLU A 436 -4.74 3.65 31.21
C GLU A 436 -5.84 2.72 31.73
N THR A 437 -6.33 2.95 32.95
CA THR A 437 -7.48 2.19 33.49
C THR A 437 -8.74 2.38 32.66
N ARG A 438 -9.04 3.62 32.26
CA ARG A 438 -10.18 3.91 31.37
C ARG A 438 -9.95 3.32 29.98
N LEU A 439 -8.74 3.43 29.45
CA LEU A 439 -8.41 2.84 28.15
C LEU A 439 -8.66 1.34 28.16
N ARG A 440 -8.14 0.59 29.14
CA ARG A 440 -8.40 -0.86 29.26
C ARG A 440 -9.89 -1.20 29.29
N ALA A 441 -10.69 -0.43 30.04
CA ALA A 441 -12.13 -0.64 30.10
C ALA A 441 -12.83 -0.41 28.74
N GLU A 442 -12.39 0.58 27.97
CA GLU A 442 -12.93 0.84 26.63
C GLU A 442 -12.52 -0.28 25.65
N LEU A 443 -11.25 -0.72 25.66
CA LEU A 443 -10.75 -1.82 24.83
C LEU A 443 -11.52 -3.11 25.14
N THR A 444 -11.75 -3.42 26.42
CA THR A 444 -12.55 -4.57 26.85
C THR A 444 -13.97 -4.52 26.29
N ARG A 445 -14.66 -3.37 26.39
CA ARG A 445 -16.02 -3.22 25.86
C ARG A 445 -16.09 -3.42 24.34
N LEU A 446 -15.13 -2.91 23.59
CA LEU A 446 -15.10 -3.08 22.12
C LEU A 446 -15.03 -4.56 21.75
N TRP A 447 -14.23 -5.34 22.48
CA TRP A 447 -14.12 -6.77 22.27
C TRP A 447 -15.36 -7.55 22.74
N GLU A 448 -15.87 -7.27 23.94
CA GLU A 448 -17.04 -7.94 24.54
C GLU A 448 -18.32 -7.81 23.71
N THR A 449 -18.39 -6.82 22.84
CA THR A 449 -19.55 -6.56 21.98
C THR A 449 -19.46 -7.18 20.60
N VAL A 450 -18.43 -7.96 20.28
CA VAL A 450 -18.36 -8.75 19.07
C VAL A 450 -19.13 -10.05 19.26
N GLU A 451 -20.19 -10.26 18.49
CA GLU A 451 -21.06 -11.43 18.55
C GLU A 451 -20.47 -12.59 17.73
N TRP A 452 -19.35 -13.19 18.20
CA TRP A 452 -18.64 -14.27 17.53
C TRP A 452 -19.54 -15.47 17.23
N ASP A 453 -20.46 -15.80 18.14
CA ASP A 453 -21.44 -16.89 18.00
C ASP A 453 -22.48 -16.61 16.89
N TRP A 454 -22.75 -15.35 16.55
CA TRP A 454 -23.57 -14.98 15.38
C TRP A 454 -22.94 -15.47 14.08
N TYR A 455 -21.63 -15.31 13.93
CA TYR A 455 -20.89 -15.73 12.72
C TYR A 455 -20.73 -17.24 12.57
N ARG A 456 -21.48 -18.00 13.34
CA ARG A 456 -21.66 -19.44 13.28
C ARG A 456 -23.09 -19.77 12.82
N PRO A 457 -23.35 -19.84 11.48
CA PRO A 457 -24.71 -20.08 10.96
C PRO A 457 -25.32 -21.36 11.49
N GLN A 458 -26.60 -21.34 11.90
CA GLN A 458 -27.28 -22.53 12.43
C GLN A 458 -27.40 -23.65 11.41
N VAL A 459 -27.43 -23.33 10.12
CA VAL A 459 -27.47 -24.29 9.01
C VAL A 459 -26.14 -25.00 8.79
N ASP A 460 -25.03 -24.44 9.32
CA ASP A 460 -23.68 -24.97 9.22
C ASP A 460 -22.86 -24.72 10.50
N PRO A 461 -23.29 -25.33 11.62
CA PRO A 461 -22.76 -24.98 12.95
C PRO A 461 -21.34 -25.52 13.21
N GLY A 462 -20.71 -26.16 12.23
CA GLY A 462 -19.34 -26.66 12.33
C GLY A 462 -18.27 -25.60 12.09
N PHE A 463 -18.62 -24.42 11.59
CA PHE A 463 -17.69 -23.42 11.10
C PHE A 463 -18.04 -22.01 11.56
N LEU A 464 -17.04 -21.14 11.64
CA LEU A 464 -17.20 -19.69 11.60
C LEU A 464 -17.14 -19.23 10.15
N TYR A 465 -17.89 -18.16 9.84
CA TYR A 465 -17.94 -17.55 8.52
C TYR A 465 -17.22 -16.20 8.53
N TRP A 466 -16.62 -15.87 7.41
CA TRP A 466 -15.85 -14.64 7.23
C TRP A 466 -16.72 -13.39 7.30
N HIS A 467 -17.87 -13.43 6.61
CA HIS A 467 -18.66 -12.24 6.32
C HIS A 467 -20.16 -12.48 6.50
N TRP A 468 -20.85 -11.46 6.99
CA TRP A 468 -22.30 -11.37 7.03
C TRP A 468 -22.76 -9.96 6.67
N ALA A 469 -23.81 -9.82 5.83
CA ALA A 469 -24.37 -8.54 5.39
C ALA A 469 -25.88 -8.47 5.64
N PRO A 470 -26.44 -7.28 6.04
CA PRO A 470 -27.88 -7.15 6.30
C PRO A 470 -28.77 -7.53 5.13
N ASP A 471 -28.41 -7.07 3.92
CA ASP A 471 -29.22 -7.27 2.71
C ASP A 471 -28.95 -8.60 2.00
N TYR A 472 -27.81 -9.22 2.25
CA TYR A 472 -27.36 -10.42 1.53
C TYR A 472 -27.07 -11.62 2.46
N ALA A 473 -27.19 -11.45 3.77
CA ALA A 473 -26.93 -12.49 4.76
C ALA A 473 -25.58 -13.20 4.52
N TRP A 474 -25.58 -14.51 4.39
CA TRP A 474 -24.43 -15.36 4.17
C TRP A 474 -24.06 -15.56 2.70
N HIS A 475 -24.39 -14.63 1.81
CA HIS A 475 -24.24 -14.81 0.34
C HIS A 475 -22.79 -15.12 -0.07
N ILE A 476 -21.80 -14.48 0.53
CA ILE A 476 -20.36 -14.76 0.26
C ILE A 476 -20.02 -16.22 0.67
N GLY A 477 -20.57 -16.72 1.77
CA GLY A 477 -20.51 -18.12 2.17
C GLY A 477 -19.10 -18.64 2.47
N HIS A 478 -18.13 -17.76 2.76
CA HIS A 478 -16.75 -18.15 3.00
C HIS A 478 -16.57 -18.69 4.42
N ARG A 479 -16.40 -20.03 4.53
CA ARG A 479 -16.07 -20.71 5.79
C ARG A 479 -14.60 -20.46 6.16
N LEU A 480 -14.34 -20.28 7.45
CA LEU A 480 -12.97 -20.16 7.98
C LEU A 480 -12.44 -21.59 8.27
N ILE A 481 -11.62 -22.11 7.36
CA ILE A 481 -11.20 -23.50 7.41
C ILE A 481 -9.79 -23.69 6.85
N GLY A 482 -9.02 -24.58 7.48
CA GLY A 482 -7.67 -24.91 7.05
C GLY A 482 -6.62 -23.96 7.62
N PHE A 483 -5.33 -24.34 7.47
CA PHE A 483 -4.23 -23.49 7.92
C PHE A 483 -4.08 -22.27 7.00
N ASN A 484 -4.43 -21.14 7.54
CA ASN A 484 -4.33 -19.82 6.92
C ASN A 484 -4.22 -18.74 8.02
N GLU A 485 -4.46 -17.49 7.69
CA GLU A 485 -4.38 -16.32 8.60
C GLU A 485 -5.44 -16.31 9.70
N THR A 486 -6.47 -17.18 9.65
CA THR A 486 -7.69 -17.03 10.47
C THR A 486 -7.67 -17.78 11.81
N MET A 487 -6.53 -18.33 12.24
CA MET A 487 -6.43 -19.00 13.55
C MET A 487 -6.86 -18.09 14.70
N ILE A 488 -6.47 -16.82 14.66
CA ILE A 488 -6.79 -15.83 15.69
C ILE A 488 -8.31 -15.64 15.84
N VAL A 489 -9.09 -15.80 14.77
CA VAL A 489 -10.56 -15.69 14.82
C VAL A 489 -11.13 -16.75 15.77
N TYR A 490 -10.72 -18.01 15.62
CA TYR A 490 -11.16 -19.09 16.49
C TYR A 490 -10.67 -18.93 17.93
N LEU A 491 -9.42 -18.50 18.12
CA LEU A 491 -8.89 -18.24 19.46
C LEU A 491 -9.72 -17.17 20.18
N LEU A 492 -9.99 -16.04 19.52
CA LEU A 492 -10.76 -14.93 20.10
C LEU A 492 -12.23 -15.30 20.32
N ALA A 493 -12.84 -16.04 19.39
CA ALA A 493 -14.19 -16.51 19.51
C ALA A 493 -14.36 -17.49 20.70
N ILE A 494 -13.39 -18.38 20.94
CA ILE A 494 -13.38 -19.29 22.09
C ILE A 494 -13.10 -18.53 23.40
N ALA A 495 -12.22 -17.54 23.35
CA ALA A 495 -11.83 -16.72 24.51
C ALA A 495 -12.88 -15.66 24.89
N SER A 496 -13.88 -15.40 24.04
CA SER A 496 -14.86 -14.32 24.28
C SER A 496 -15.58 -14.50 25.61
N PRO A 497 -15.64 -13.45 26.46
CA PRO A 497 -16.33 -13.56 27.75
C PRO A 497 -17.86 -13.49 27.63
N THR A 498 -18.39 -13.06 26.49
CA THR A 498 -19.82 -12.77 26.28
C THR A 498 -20.46 -13.62 25.20
N HIS A 499 -19.79 -13.82 24.09
CA HIS A 499 -20.26 -14.49 22.87
C HIS A 499 -19.34 -15.66 22.48
N ALA A 500 -18.96 -16.47 23.47
CA ALA A 500 -18.04 -17.57 23.26
C ALA A 500 -18.63 -18.70 22.39
N VAL A 501 -17.78 -19.29 21.55
CA VAL A 501 -18.06 -20.54 20.86
C VAL A 501 -17.38 -21.72 21.55
N PRO A 502 -17.88 -22.96 21.39
CA PRO A 502 -17.23 -24.14 21.96
C PRO A 502 -15.81 -24.35 21.43
N ALA A 503 -14.88 -24.78 22.29
CA ALA A 503 -13.50 -25.08 21.89
C ALA A 503 -13.41 -26.21 20.82
N SER A 504 -14.38 -27.15 20.80
CA SER A 504 -14.48 -28.17 19.75
C SER A 504 -14.62 -27.60 18.35
N LEU A 505 -15.12 -26.33 18.22
CA LEU A 505 -15.24 -25.65 16.93
C LEU A 505 -13.87 -25.42 16.26
N TYR A 506 -12.80 -25.33 17.04
CA TYR A 506 -11.44 -25.29 16.48
C TYR A 506 -11.14 -26.50 15.60
N TYR A 507 -11.56 -27.70 16.03
CA TYR A 507 -11.30 -28.96 15.30
C TYR A 507 -12.40 -29.33 14.28
N SER A 508 -13.58 -28.78 14.36
CA SER A 508 -14.57 -28.92 13.28
C SER A 508 -14.40 -27.87 12.18
N GLY A 509 -13.96 -26.66 12.55
CA GLY A 509 -13.73 -25.53 11.66
C GLY A 509 -12.28 -25.38 11.20
N PHE A 510 -11.48 -24.57 11.90
CA PHE A 510 -10.12 -24.21 11.47
C PHE A 510 -9.23 -25.42 11.20
N ALA A 511 -9.02 -26.29 12.20
CA ALA A 511 -8.23 -27.51 12.07
C ALA A 511 -9.09 -28.73 11.68
N GLY A 512 -10.10 -28.50 10.83
CA GLY A 512 -11.10 -29.49 10.42
C GLY A 512 -10.47 -30.71 9.76
N ASP A 513 -10.95 -31.90 10.18
CA ASP A 513 -10.43 -33.19 9.76
C ASP A 513 -11.54 -34.03 9.07
N SER A 514 -12.55 -33.40 8.51
CA SER A 514 -13.63 -34.03 7.76
C SER A 514 -13.37 -34.04 6.25
N PRO A 515 -14.04 -34.93 5.48
CA PRO A 515 -13.99 -34.90 4.02
C PRO A 515 -14.41 -33.55 3.42
N GLU A 516 -15.39 -32.87 4.04
CA GLU A 516 -15.86 -31.55 3.64
C GLU A 516 -14.77 -30.50 3.86
N ALA A 517 -13.98 -30.59 4.94
CA ALA A 517 -12.84 -29.74 5.19
C ALA A 517 -11.75 -29.89 4.12
N LEU A 518 -11.47 -31.14 3.69
CA LEU A 518 -10.53 -31.38 2.60
C LEU A 518 -11.02 -30.81 1.28
N GLU A 519 -12.30 -30.97 0.95
CA GLU A 519 -12.88 -30.44 -0.29
C GLU A 519 -12.85 -28.91 -0.29
N TYR A 520 -13.22 -28.27 0.82
CA TYR A 520 -13.15 -26.81 0.94
C TYR A 520 -11.72 -26.29 0.80
N ARG A 521 -10.74 -26.95 1.44
CA ARG A 521 -9.34 -26.61 1.32
C ARG A 521 -8.84 -26.76 -0.12
N ARG A 522 -9.29 -27.80 -0.85
CA ARG A 522 -8.95 -28.01 -2.25
C ARG A 522 -9.47 -26.86 -3.14
N ILE A 523 -10.68 -26.39 -2.90
CA ILE A 523 -11.29 -25.30 -3.68
C ILE A 523 -10.66 -23.96 -3.34
N TRP A 524 -10.58 -23.60 -2.08
CA TRP A 524 -10.13 -22.29 -1.61
C TRP A 524 -8.62 -22.22 -1.35
N GLY A 525 -8.06 -23.24 -0.74
CA GLY A 525 -6.64 -23.31 -0.44
C GLY A 525 -5.79 -23.86 -1.59
N GLY A 526 -6.41 -24.34 -2.67
CA GLY A 526 -5.72 -24.85 -3.86
C GLY A 526 -4.88 -26.10 -3.60
N SER A 527 -5.14 -26.90 -2.53
CA SER A 527 -4.38 -28.09 -2.16
C SER A 527 -5.28 -29.28 -1.85
N ASP A 528 -4.99 -30.43 -2.49
CA ASP A 528 -5.60 -31.74 -2.23
C ASP A 528 -4.60 -32.73 -1.62
N VAL A 529 -3.48 -32.23 -1.12
CA VAL A 529 -2.32 -32.99 -0.65
C VAL A 529 -2.37 -33.16 0.86
N GLY A 530 -2.11 -34.39 1.35
CA GLY A 530 -2.10 -34.76 2.76
C GLY A 530 -3.48 -35.18 3.29
N SER A 531 -3.64 -35.19 4.61
CA SER A 531 -4.93 -35.38 5.28
C SER A 531 -5.79 -34.08 5.18
N PRO A 532 -7.04 -34.08 5.61
CA PRO A 532 -7.89 -32.89 5.59
C PRO A 532 -7.26 -31.61 6.16
N TYR A 533 -6.43 -31.72 7.19
CA TYR A 533 -5.72 -30.59 7.77
C TYR A 533 -4.20 -30.71 7.69
N ALA A 534 -3.64 -31.86 7.98
CA ALA A 534 -2.20 -32.11 8.02
C ALA A 534 -1.64 -32.41 6.63
N SER A 535 -0.47 -31.87 6.30
CA SER A 535 0.28 -32.21 5.10
C SER A 535 1.22 -33.39 5.31
N GLY A 536 2.16 -33.27 6.24
CA GLY A 536 3.17 -34.32 6.51
C GLY A 536 4.23 -34.48 5.42
N LYS A 537 4.18 -33.73 4.32
CA LYS A 537 5.09 -33.85 3.17
C LYS A 537 6.42 -33.18 3.40
N LEU A 538 7.40 -33.59 2.60
CA LEU A 538 8.72 -32.96 2.53
C LEU A 538 8.80 -32.05 1.30
N PHE A 539 9.21 -30.79 1.52
CA PHE A 539 9.55 -29.84 0.48
C PHE A 539 11.00 -29.40 0.69
N TYR A 540 11.85 -29.59 -0.29
CA TYR A 540 13.28 -29.28 -0.20
C TYR A 540 13.98 -29.94 1.03
N GLY A 541 13.53 -31.14 1.44
CA GLY A 541 14.02 -31.80 2.64
C GLY A 541 13.45 -31.29 3.97
N ILE A 542 12.57 -30.30 3.96
CA ILE A 542 11.93 -29.71 5.14
C ILE A 542 10.50 -30.25 5.27
N LYS A 543 10.15 -30.75 6.47
CA LYS A 543 8.82 -31.28 6.73
C LYS A 543 7.79 -30.20 6.93
N LEU A 544 6.72 -30.22 6.16
CA LEU A 544 5.51 -29.42 6.35
C LEU A 544 4.49 -30.27 7.14
N ASN A 545 4.22 -29.91 8.39
CA ASN A 545 3.22 -30.63 9.19
C ASN A 545 1.80 -30.24 8.82
N VAL A 546 1.49 -28.94 8.81
CA VAL A 546 0.22 -28.38 8.36
C VAL A 546 0.46 -27.23 7.37
N GLY A 547 -0.46 -27.04 6.43
CA GLY A 547 -0.38 -26.01 5.41
C GLY A 547 -0.91 -26.47 4.06
N VAL A 548 -1.26 -25.53 3.21
CA VAL A 548 -1.66 -25.79 1.83
C VAL A 548 -0.43 -25.87 0.92
N ASN A 549 -0.48 -26.65 -0.15
CA ASN A 549 0.62 -26.79 -1.12
C ASN A 549 2.01 -26.92 -0.46
N ALA A 550 2.91 -26.01 -0.71
CA ALA A 550 4.25 -25.92 -0.10
C ALA A 550 4.29 -24.94 1.12
N GLY A 551 3.18 -24.78 1.81
CA GLY A 551 3.02 -23.93 3.00
C GLY A 551 2.09 -22.75 2.82
N GLY A 552 1.70 -22.42 1.59
CA GLY A 552 0.91 -21.23 1.26
C GLY A 552 1.72 -19.92 1.26
N PRO A 553 1.04 -18.77 1.14
CA PRO A 553 1.64 -17.46 1.31
C PRO A 553 2.18 -17.25 2.72
N LEU A 554 3.29 -16.52 2.88
CA LEU A 554 3.93 -16.35 4.19
C LEU A 554 3.08 -15.61 5.22
N TYR A 555 2.16 -14.74 4.81
CA TYR A 555 1.30 -14.06 5.77
C TYR A 555 0.44 -15.01 6.62
N PHE A 556 0.20 -16.24 6.18
CA PHE A 556 -0.42 -17.29 6.99
C PHE A 556 0.36 -17.59 8.27
N THR A 557 1.67 -17.34 8.27
CA THR A 557 2.53 -17.54 9.43
C THR A 557 2.72 -16.26 10.26
N HIS A 558 2.16 -15.14 9.81
CA HIS A 558 2.37 -13.84 10.44
C HIS A 558 1.10 -13.31 11.12
N TYR A 559 -0.01 -13.14 10.39
CA TYR A 559 -1.13 -12.30 10.83
C TYR A 559 -1.75 -12.75 12.15
N SER A 560 -2.11 -14.04 12.30
CA SER A 560 -2.61 -14.57 13.56
C SER A 560 -1.55 -14.60 14.68
N PHE A 561 -0.28 -14.42 14.35
CA PHE A 561 0.84 -14.59 15.29
C PHE A 561 1.57 -13.28 15.57
N LEU A 562 0.98 -12.13 15.21
CA LEU A 562 1.53 -10.83 15.58
C LEU A 562 1.42 -10.59 17.09
N GLY A 563 0.26 -10.86 17.68
CA GLY A 563 0.02 -10.80 19.12
C GLY A 563 0.07 -12.16 19.80
N PHE A 564 -0.43 -13.20 19.16
CA PHE A 564 -0.44 -14.55 19.68
C PHE A 564 0.93 -15.25 19.56
N ASP A 565 1.55 -15.60 20.70
CA ASP A 565 2.84 -16.30 20.74
C ASP A 565 2.68 -17.79 20.40
N PRO A 566 3.22 -18.27 19.27
CA PRO A 566 3.07 -19.67 18.86
C PRO A 566 4.03 -20.64 19.54
N ARG A 567 5.01 -20.16 20.36
CA ARG A 567 6.11 -21.00 20.89
C ARG A 567 5.63 -22.15 21.73
N ASP A 568 4.65 -21.88 22.59
CA ASP A 568 4.12 -22.86 23.54
C ASP A 568 2.79 -23.49 23.07
N PHE A 569 2.31 -23.14 21.88
CA PHE A 569 1.07 -23.68 21.35
C PHE A 569 1.29 -24.91 20.47
N ARG A 570 0.72 -26.02 20.95
CA ARG A 570 0.69 -27.29 20.25
C ARG A 570 -0.73 -27.86 20.28
N ASP A 571 -1.24 -28.21 19.12
CA ASP A 571 -2.47 -28.99 18.98
C ASP A 571 -2.16 -30.45 18.65
N ARG A 572 -3.17 -31.22 18.17
CA ARG A 572 -2.97 -32.63 17.79
C ARG A 572 -2.09 -32.82 16.55
N PHE A 573 -1.86 -31.81 15.76
CA PHE A 573 -1.19 -31.88 14.47
C PHE A 573 0.27 -31.38 14.51
N THR A 574 0.54 -30.29 15.23
CA THR A 574 1.87 -29.68 15.21
C THR A 574 2.14 -28.74 16.41
N ASN A 575 3.39 -28.35 16.58
CA ASN A 575 3.78 -27.10 17.25
C ASN A 575 3.81 -25.99 16.19
N TYR A 576 3.08 -24.90 16.42
CA TYR A 576 2.91 -23.86 15.40
C TYR A 576 4.14 -22.99 15.19
N PHE A 577 4.98 -22.81 16.21
CA PHE A 577 6.27 -22.12 15.99
C PHE A 577 7.20 -22.90 15.06
N GLU A 578 7.32 -24.21 15.27
CA GLU A 578 8.12 -25.08 14.41
C GLU A 578 7.54 -25.16 12.99
N ASN A 579 6.20 -25.24 12.87
CA ASN A 579 5.54 -25.29 11.57
C ASN A 579 5.74 -24.01 10.77
N ASN A 580 5.55 -22.85 11.40
CA ASN A 580 5.74 -21.53 10.78
C ASN A 580 7.20 -21.34 10.34
N ARG A 581 8.16 -21.76 11.18
CA ARG A 581 9.58 -21.79 10.81
C ARG A 581 9.82 -22.64 9.56
N ASN A 582 9.24 -23.84 9.51
CA ASN A 582 9.41 -24.73 8.38
C ASN A 582 8.81 -24.15 7.10
N ILE A 583 7.63 -23.47 7.16
CA ILE A 583 7.01 -22.77 6.03
C ILE A 583 7.94 -21.66 5.52
N ALA A 584 8.50 -20.85 6.42
CA ALA A 584 9.43 -19.77 6.04
C ALA A 584 10.69 -20.34 5.35
N LEU A 585 11.25 -21.43 5.88
CA LEU A 585 12.40 -22.10 5.29
C LEU A 585 12.08 -22.76 3.93
N ILE A 586 10.88 -23.33 3.77
CA ILE A 586 10.41 -23.89 2.47
C ILE A 586 10.29 -22.77 1.44
N ASN A 587 9.72 -21.62 1.80
CA ASN A 587 9.59 -20.45 0.93
C ASN A 587 10.97 -19.95 0.45
N ARG A 588 11.93 -19.83 1.37
CA ARG A 588 13.32 -19.48 1.03
C ARG A 588 13.97 -20.54 0.12
N ALA A 589 13.80 -21.83 0.45
CA ALA A 589 14.37 -22.91 -0.34
C ALA A 589 13.79 -22.95 -1.77
N TYR A 590 12.50 -22.66 -1.94
CA TYR A 590 11.87 -22.50 -3.25
C TYR A 590 12.52 -21.35 -4.04
N CYS A 591 12.68 -20.18 -3.43
CA CYS A 591 13.34 -19.04 -4.09
C CYS A 591 14.80 -19.34 -4.44
N THR A 592 15.51 -20.09 -3.58
CA THR A 592 16.88 -20.55 -3.84
C THR A 592 16.95 -21.53 -5.02
N ALA A 593 16.04 -22.50 -5.06
CA ALA A 593 15.94 -23.47 -6.16
C ALA A 593 15.44 -22.84 -7.46
N ASN A 594 14.63 -21.81 -7.35
CA ASN A 594 14.12 -20.98 -8.45
C ASN A 594 13.62 -21.78 -9.66
N PRO A 595 12.61 -22.67 -9.49
CA PRO A 595 12.21 -23.61 -10.54
C PRO A 595 11.66 -22.93 -11.80
N ASN A 596 11.15 -21.69 -11.67
CA ASN A 596 10.63 -20.90 -12.78
C ASN A 596 11.67 -19.95 -13.39
N HIS A 597 12.93 -19.98 -12.93
CA HIS A 597 14.03 -19.13 -13.39
C HIS A 597 13.71 -17.63 -13.37
N PHE A 598 13.06 -17.15 -12.31
CA PHE A 598 12.78 -15.72 -12.16
C PHE A 598 14.03 -14.94 -11.79
N ALA A 599 14.20 -13.79 -12.47
CA ALA A 599 15.27 -12.86 -12.11
C ALA A 599 15.08 -12.35 -10.67
N GLY A 600 16.17 -12.30 -9.91
CA GLY A 600 16.16 -11.76 -8.55
C GLY A 600 15.79 -12.74 -7.44
N TYR A 601 15.46 -13.99 -7.75
CA TYR A 601 15.27 -15.04 -6.74
C TYR A 601 16.60 -15.63 -6.29
N GLY A 602 16.70 -15.96 -5.00
CA GLY A 602 17.90 -16.59 -4.44
C GLY A 602 17.88 -16.68 -2.93
N GLU A 603 18.99 -17.09 -2.33
CA GLU A 603 19.11 -17.28 -0.88
C GLU A 603 18.82 -16.02 -0.05
N GLN A 604 19.13 -14.85 -0.58
CA GLN A 604 18.94 -13.55 0.06
C GLN A 604 17.69 -12.82 -0.43
N ALA A 605 17.08 -13.29 -1.52
CA ALA A 605 15.92 -12.67 -2.15
C ALA A 605 14.76 -13.67 -2.17
N TRP A 606 13.96 -13.62 -1.12
CA TRP A 606 12.81 -14.48 -0.87
C TRP A 606 11.73 -13.73 -0.11
N GLY A 607 10.54 -14.28 -0.04
CA GLY A 607 9.40 -13.64 0.62
C GLY A 607 8.17 -13.66 -0.28
N ILE A 608 7.76 -14.88 -0.72
CA ILE A 608 6.55 -15.03 -1.54
C ILE A 608 5.35 -15.00 -0.60
N THR A 609 4.50 -13.97 -0.76
CA THR A 609 3.30 -13.75 0.06
C THR A 609 2.27 -12.96 -0.75
N SER A 610 1.17 -12.50 -0.14
CA SER A 610 0.26 -11.56 -0.79
C SER A 610 0.90 -10.20 -0.94
N SER A 611 0.68 -9.56 -2.07
CA SER A 611 1.10 -8.19 -2.35
C SER A 611 0.48 -7.67 -3.65
N ASP A 612 0.70 -6.41 -3.95
CA ASP A 612 0.60 -5.94 -5.32
C ASP A 612 1.63 -6.64 -6.20
N ASP A 613 1.31 -6.78 -7.47
CA ASP A 613 2.19 -7.28 -8.51
C ASP A 613 2.03 -6.46 -9.81
N PRO A 614 2.81 -6.73 -10.85
CA PRO A 614 2.69 -6.05 -12.14
C PRO A 614 1.29 -6.07 -12.77
N PHE A 615 0.40 -6.96 -12.31
CA PHE A 615 -0.91 -7.22 -12.90
C PHE A 615 -2.09 -6.90 -11.97
N GLY A 616 -1.83 -6.62 -10.70
CA GLY A 616 -2.82 -6.31 -9.68
C GLY A 616 -2.39 -6.78 -8.30
N TYR A 617 -3.35 -7.09 -7.43
CA TYR A 617 -3.09 -7.69 -6.11
C TYR A 617 -3.32 -9.20 -6.18
N SER A 618 -2.39 -10.00 -5.65
CA SER A 618 -2.48 -11.46 -5.66
C SER A 618 -1.85 -12.10 -4.43
N ALA A 619 -2.41 -13.23 -4.01
CA ALA A 619 -1.78 -14.11 -3.03
C ALA A 619 -0.83 -15.07 -3.76
N HIS A 620 0.48 -14.81 -3.65
CA HIS A 620 1.52 -15.64 -4.24
C HIS A 620 1.93 -16.77 -3.28
N GLU A 621 2.18 -17.95 -3.84
CA GLU A 621 2.60 -19.14 -3.11
C GLU A 621 3.88 -19.73 -3.72
N PRO A 622 4.74 -20.44 -2.94
CA PRO A 622 5.97 -21.04 -3.45
C PRO A 622 5.71 -22.33 -4.28
N ILE A 623 4.86 -22.20 -5.29
CA ILE A 623 4.56 -23.23 -6.30
C ILE A 623 4.53 -22.62 -7.70
N SER A 624 4.94 -23.37 -8.71
CA SER A 624 5.15 -22.86 -10.07
C SER A 624 3.91 -22.25 -10.74
N THR A 625 2.71 -22.64 -10.31
CA THR A 625 1.44 -22.19 -10.90
C THR A 625 0.87 -20.92 -10.26
N ARG A 626 1.38 -20.51 -9.07
CA ARG A 626 0.92 -19.34 -8.32
C ARG A 626 2.02 -18.33 -8.01
N ASP A 627 3.18 -18.54 -8.60
CA ASP A 627 4.33 -17.67 -8.50
C ASP A 627 4.57 -17.01 -9.87
N ASN A 628 4.59 -15.68 -9.91
CA ASN A 628 4.82 -14.90 -11.12
C ASN A 628 6.16 -14.13 -11.11
N GLY A 629 7.02 -14.38 -10.12
CA GLY A 629 8.31 -13.73 -9.96
C GLY A 629 8.29 -12.48 -9.05
N THR A 630 7.22 -12.29 -8.28
CA THR A 630 7.08 -11.17 -7.33
C THR A 630 7.61 -11.56 -5.96
N ILE A 631 8.43 -10.70 -5.36
CA ILE A 631 8.93 -10.79 -3.99
C ILE A 631 8.42 -9.60 -3.19
N THR A 632 7.99 -9.90 -1.97
CA THR A 632 7.47 -8.93 -1.01
C THR A 632 8.39 -8.93 0.22
N PRO A 633 9.05 -7.82 0.56
CA PRO A 633 9.98 -7.76 1.70
C PRO A 633 9.36 -8.21 3.02
N SER A 634 8.06 -7.94 3.24
CA SER A 634 7.36 -8.35 4.47
C SER A 634 7.39 -9.85 4.69
N GLY A 635 7.32 -10.66 3.63
CA GLY A 635 7.39 -12.13 3.75
C GLY A 635 8.66 -12.60 4.46
N ALA A 636 9.82 -12.09 4.08
CA ALA A 636 11.08 -12.44 4.71
C ALA A 636 11.27 -11.73 6.07
N LEU A 637 10.90 -10.44 6.16
CA LEU A 637 11.21 -9.63 7.34
C LEU A 637 10.24 -9.87 8.50
N ALA A 638 8.98 -10.19 8.23
CA ALA A 638 8.07 -10.63 9.29
C ALA A 638 8.36 -12.07 9.77
N SER A 639 9.25 -12.79 9.10
CA SER A 639 9.73 -14.12 9.53
C SER A 639 10.89 -14.07 10.53
N PHE A 640 11.35 -12.90 11.00
CA PHE A 640 12.48 -12.77 11.93
C PHE A 640 12.42 -13.68 13.15
N PRO A 641 11.29 -13.89 13.86
CA PRO A 641 11.26 -14.81 15.00
C PRO A 641 11.55 -16.25 14.60
N TYR A 642 11.21 -16.64 13.38
CA TYR A 642 11.32 -18.00 12.87
C TYR A 642 12.68 -18.27 12.20
N THR A 643 13.22 -17.29 11.46
CA THR A 643 14.39 -17.42 10.61
C THR A 643 15.33 -16.20 10.74
N PRO A 644 15.85 -15.90 11.96
CA PRO A 644 16.55 -14.63 12.21
C PRO A 644 17.78 -14.42 11.33
N LYS A 645 18.53 -15.48 11.03
CA LYS A 645 19.72 -15.40 10.17
C LYS A 645 19.32 -15.10 8.72
N GLU A 646 18.41 -15.89 8.18
CA GLU A 646 17.94 -15.80 6.80
C GLU A 646 17.20 -14.48 6.55
N SER A 647 16.39 -14.03 7.52
CA SER A 647 15.70 -12.75 7.47
C SER A 647 16.66 -11.56 7.52
N MET A 648 17.76 -11.66 8.29
CA MET A 648 18.79 -10.61 8.32
C MET A 648 19.58 -10.54 7.01
N GLU A 649 19.88 -11.69 6.38
CA GLU A 649 20.48 -11.75 5.05
C GLU A 649 19.57 -11.09 4.00
N ALA A 650 18.27 -11.34 4.05
CA ALA A 650 17.26 -10.73 3.18
C ALA A 650 17.16 -9.21 3.42
N LEU A 651 17.11 -8.75 4.68
CA LEU A 651 17.07 -7.33 5.03
C LEU A 651 18.25 -6.58 4.39
N ARG A 652 19.48 -7.11 4.58
CA ARG A 652 20.69 -6.50 3.98
C ARG A 652 20.60 -6.43 2.47
N TYR A 653 20.10 -7.48 1.82
CA TYR A 653 19.94 -7.52 0.37
C TYR A 653 18.90 -6.48 -0.10
N PHE A 654 17.70 -6.47 0.48
CA PHE A 654 16.66 -5.52 0.11
C PHE A 654 17.10 -4.08 0.31
N TYR A 655 17.76 -3.78 1.42
CA TYR A 655 18.20 -2.42 1.70
C TYR A 655 19.43 -2.00 0.89
N ARG A 656 20.48 -2.85 0.83
CA ARG A 656 21.76 -2.46 0.21
C ARG A 656 21.79 -2.60 -1.30
N ASN A 657 21.06 -3.57 -1.84
CA ASN A 657 21.07 -3.88 -3.27
C ASN A 657 19.85 -3.33 -4.01
N MET A 658 18.67 -3.39 -3.38
CA MET A 658 17.39 -2.96 -3.96
C MET A 658 16.92 -1.60 -3.43
N GLY A 659 17.61 -1.03 -2.45
CA GLY A 659 17.20 0.18 -1.76
C GLY A 659 16.90 1.38 -2.66
N PRO A 660 17.66 1.66 -3.73
CA PRO A 660 17.38 2.79 -4.60
C PRO A 660 15.95 2.83 -5.18
N GLU A 661 15.33 1.66 -5.40
CA GLU A 661 13.96 1.55 -5.91
C GLU A 661 12.96 1.12 -4.83
N LEU A 662 13.42 0.33 -3.84
CA LEU A 662 12.53 -0.37 -2.90
C LEU A 662 12.36 0.34 -1.55
N TRP A 663 13.33 1.17 -1.13
CA TRP A 663 13.28 1.90 0.13
C TRP A 663 12.60 3.27 -0.04
N GLY A 664 11.84 3.70 0.95
CA GLY A 664 11.20 5.02 0.98
C GLY A 664 10.81 5.45 2.38
N VAL A 665 10.01 6.50 2.49
CA VAL A 665 9.69 7.20 3.75
C VAL A 665 9.05 6.31 4.83
N TYR A 666 8.39 5.23 4.45
CA TYR A 666 7.77 4.24 5.34
C TYR A 666 8.51 2.90 5.34
N GLY A 667 9.78 2.86 4.96
CA GLY A 667 10.55 1.63 4.86
C GLY A 667 10.47 1.00 3.48
N PHE A 668 10.34 -0.33 3.42
CA PHE A 668 10.24 -1.01 2.14
C PHE A 668 8.87 -0.81 1.49
N ARG A 669 8.89 -0.55 0.18
CA ARG A 669 7.68 -0.59 -0.65
C ARG A 669 7.14 -2.01 -0.69
N ASP A 670 5.88 -2.15 -1.08
CA ASP A 670 5.13 -3.38 -0.99
C ASP A 670 5.83 -4.57 -1.65
N ALA A 671 6.17 -4.49 -2.93
CA ALA A 671 6.76 -5.61 -3.65
C ALA A 671 7.61 -5.17 -4.85
N TYR A 672 8.36 -6.13 -5.43
CA TYR A 672 9.07 -5.94 -6.68
C TYR A 672 9.06 -7.20 -7.55
N ASN A 673 9.19 -7.01 -8.89
CA ASN A 673 9.30 -8.09 -9.86
C ASN A 673 10.37 -7.73 -10.92
N LEU A 674 11.58 -8.29 -10.78
CA LEU A 674 12.71 -7.95 -11.66
C LEU A 674 12.52 -8.47 -13.09
N LYS A 675 11.77 -9.56 -13.29
CA LYS A 675 11.44 -10.04 -14.64
C LYS A 675 10.66 -9.01 -15.43
N GLN A 676 9.74 -8.30 -14.76
CA GLN A 676 8.93 -7.23 -15.35
C GLN A 676 9.59 -5.85 -15.25
N GLY A 677 10.70 -5.72 -14.49
CA GLY A 677 11.31 -4.43 -14.17
C GLY A 677 10.36 -3.51 -13.42
N TRP A 678 9.60 -4.06 -12.48
CA TRP A 678 8.57 -3.39 -11.72
C TRP A 678 8.91 -3.36 -10.23
N VAL A 679 8.59 -2.23 -9.60
CA VAL A 679 8.58 -2.05 -8.15
C VAL A 679 7.29 -1.32 -7.80
N ALA A 680 6.61 -1.73 -6.74
CA ALA A 680 5.42 -1.07 -6.25
C ALA A 680 5.72 0.39 -5.88
N ARG A 681 4.81 1.32 -6.23
CA ARG A 681 4.93 2.72 -5.77
C ARG A 681 4.43 2.91 -4.36
N LEU A 682 3.56 2.04 -3.92
CA LEU A 682 2.86 2.15 -2.66
C LEU A 682 3.55 1.38 -1.52
N PHE A 683 3.13 1.75 -0.32
CA PHE A 683 3.31 1.00 0.93
C PHE A 683 1.95 0.47 1.33
N MET A 684 1.87 -0.79 1.75
CA MET A 684 0.61 -1.45 2.11
C MET A 684 0.54 -1.67 3.62
N ALA A 685 -0.59 -1.32 4.22
CA ALA A 685 -0.75 -1.42 5.68
C ALA A 685 -0.58 -2.86 6.21
N LEU A 686 -1.09 -3.85 5.48
CA LEU A 686 -0.98 -5.25 5.88
C LEU A 686 0.48 -5.77 5.87
N ASP A 687 1.41 -5.08 5.17
CA ASP A 687 2.81 -5.48 5.05
C ASP A 687 3.75 -4.70 5.97
N GLN A 688 3.45 -3.43 6.27
CA GLN A 688 4.33 -2.59 7.09
C GLN A 688 4.34 -3.02 8.57
N ALA A 689 3.17 -3.29 9.18
CA ALA A 689 3.11 -3.66 10.59
C ALA A 689 3.74 -5.00 10.90
N PRO A 690 3.51 -6.08 10.12
CA PRO A 690 4.17 -7.36 10.36
C PRO A 690 5.69 -7.26 10.45
N ILE A 691 6.34 -6.43 9.63
CA ILE A 691 7.78 -6.17 9.72
C ILE A 691 8.13 -5.61 11.11
N THR A 692 7.49 -4.50 11.51
CA THR A 692 7.76 -3.83 12.79
C THR A 692 7.50 -4.72 13.99
N VAL A 693 6.33 -5.39 14.01
CA VAL A 693 5.85 -6.19 15.13
C VAL A 693 6.68 -7.46 15.31
N MET A 694 6.96 -8.18 14.21
CA MET A 694 7.71 -9.44 14.30
C MET A 694 9.20 -9.21 14.57
N ILE A 695 9.80 -8.13 14.08
CA ILE A 695 11.15 -7.73 14.52
C ILE A 695 11.13 -7.44 16.03
N GLU A 696 10.09 -6.77 16.57
CA GLU A 696 9.99 -6.52 18.01
C GLU A 696 9.82 -7.83 18.80
N ASN A 697 8.98 -8.74 18.30
CA ASN A 697 8.81 -10.06 18.91
C ASN A 697 10.11 -10.88 18.90
N TYR A 698 10.91 -10.78 17.84
CA TYR A 698 12.26 -11.36 17.81
C TYR A 698 13.19 -10.72 18.85
N ARG A 699 13.20 -9.39 18.97
CA ARG A 699 14.14 -8.65 19.84
C ARG A 699 13.81 -8.77 21.33
N SER A 700 12.53 -8.66 21.70
CA SER A 700 12.09 -8.58 23.10
C SER A 700 10.92 -9.49 23.49
N GLY A 701 10.10 -9.89 22.49
CA GLY A 701 8.82 -10.58 22.70
C GLY A 701 7.77 -9.71 23.38
N ALA A 702 7.89 -8.39 23.33
CA ALA A 702 7.04 -7.46 24.09
C ALA A 702 5.58 -7.55 23.64
N ILE A 703 5.31 -7.67 22.34
CA ILE A 703 3.94 -7.70 21.82
C ILE A 703 3.29 -9.04 22.16
N TRP A 704 3.99 -10.15 21.98
CA TRP A 704 3.54 -11.48 22.43
C TRP A 704 3.22 -11.49 23.93
N LYS A 705 4.12 -10.96 24.77
CA LYS A 705 3.89 -10.89 26.22
C LYS A 705 2.64 -10.06 26.55
N ALA A 706 2.45 -8.93 25.86
CA ALA A 706 1.32 -8.06 26.07
C ALA A 706 -0.02 -8.76 25.73
N PHE A 707 -0.13 -9.36 24.53
CA PHE A 707 -1.32 -10.09 24.13
C PHE A 707 -1.59 -11.30 25.04
N MET A 708 -0.58 -12.12 25.30
CA MET A 708 -0.70 -13.34 26.12
C MET A 708 -0.97 -13.08 27.62
N SER A 709 -0.81 -11.84 28.08
CA SER A 709 -1.13 -11.44 29.47
C SER A 709 -2.64 -11.28 29.72
N ASN A 710 -3.45 -11.27 28.66
CA ASN A 710 -4.91 -11.18 28.79
C ASN A 710 -5.46 -12.46 29.44
N PRO A 711 -6.26 -12.38 30.52
CA PRO A 711 -6.64 -13.52 31.34
C PRO A 711 -7.50 -14.56 30.60
N GLU A 712 -8.17 -14.16 29.52
CA GLU A 712 -9.07 -15.01 28.74
C GLU A 712 -8.33 -15.90 27.74
N ILE A 713 -7.14 -15.52 27.31
CA ILE A 713 -6.40 -16.20 26.21
C ILE A 713 -5.89 -17.56 26.65
N ARG A 714 -5.21 -17.66 27.79
CA ARG A 714 -4.65 -18.94 28.28
C ARG A 714 -5.71 -20.01 28.53
N PRO A 715 -6.85 -19.73 29.20
CA PRO A 715 -7.93 -20.71 29.35
C PRO A 715 -8.51 -21.21 28.01
N ALA A 716 -8.60 -20.33 26.99
CA ALA A 716 -9.04 -20.72 25.66
C ALA A 716 -8.07 -21.72 25.01
N LEU A 717 -6.77 -21.43 25.04
CA LEU A 717 -5.73 -22.34 24.53
C LEU A 717 -5.72 -23.69 25.26
N GLU A 718 -5.91 -23.69 26.59
CA GLU A 718 -6.02 -24.91 27.39
C GLU A 718 -7.28 -25.69 27.04
N SER A 719 -8.39 -25.05 26.73
CA SER A 719 -9.63 -25.72 26.29
C SER A 719 -9.46 -26.37 24.93
N ILE A 720 -8.81 -25.69 23.96
CA ILE A 720 -8.42 -26.29 22.67
C ILE A 720 -7.50 -27.51 22.90
N GLY A 721 -6.51 -27.37 23.79
CA GLY A 721 -5.61 -28.45 24.15
C GLY A 721 -6.30 -29.69 24.74
N ARG A 722 -7.37 -29.51 25.53
CA ARG A 722 -8.18 -30.63 26.08
C ARG A 722 -8.97 -31.36 25.00
N GLU A 723 -9.54 -30.61 24.03
CA GLU A 723 -10.28 -31.21 22.91
C GLU A 723 -9.44 -32.17 22.04
N LYS A 724 -8.12 -32.01 22.03
CA LYS A 724 -7.23 -32.91 21.26
C LYS A 724 -7.23 -34.35 21.76
N ASP A 725 -7.55 -34.54 23.03
CA ASP A 725 -7.51 -35.87 23.70
C ASP A 725 -8.87 -36.60 23.66
N VAL A 726 -9.90 -35.90 23.18
CA VAL A 726 -11.26 -36.44 23.00
C VAL A 726 -11.36 -37.05 21.59
N ARG A 727 -11.30 -38.38 21.51
CA ARG A 727 -11.64 -39.18 20.33
C ARG A 727 -12.76 -40.15 20.65
#